data_e77c9c718defa6b75c87700366a0dbc9
#
_entry.id   e77c9c718defa6b75c87700366a0dbc9
#
_cell.length_a   1.000
_cell.length_b   1.000
_cell.length_c   1.000
_cell.angle_alpha   90.00
_cell.angle_beta   90.00
_cell.angle_gamma   90.00
#
_symmetry.space_group_name_H-M   'P 1'
#
loop_
_entity.id
_entity.type
_entity.pdbx_description
1 polymer ?
#
loop_
_entity_poly.entity_id
_entity_poly.type
_entity_poly.pdbx_seq_one_letter_code
_entity_poly.pdbx_strand_id
1 'polypeptide(L)'
;MQMKILFLIIIFNIAAIGRLAAEDGSRLWLRFQPQEKESLPSFTQIRGEASSIALQEFQHAWQQMSGSYLPGNGGKNEHTLLIGSLKNREVRRLVKSKELQELGEEGYIIRTMGQGNRRTTVVASTGEAGLLYGAYHLLRLIQTGKYSDTLNISEQPRYDIRILNHWDNLDGTVERGYAGHSIWQWDKLPGDISPRYREYARANASIGINATVLNNVNATPEILTAEYLEKVKLIANELRPFHIRVYLSINFSSPAALEGLENSDPLNPEVQQWWKKKADEIYNIIPDFGGFLVKANSEGLPGPQDYGRTHAEGANMLADALKPHGGIVMWRAFVYNPTGEDRARQAYNEFMPLDGQFRDNVIIQVKNGPIDFQPREPFSPLFGAMRQTALMPELQITQEYLGFSNHLVFLATQWKEFLESDTHCMGEGSAVAKCTDGTLLPHPLTAIAGVANIGLDANWCGHHFAQANWYAFGRLAWDHTVTAEEIAEEWIRMTFSREPAFLEPVREMMLLSWETAVNYMMPLGLHHIFAWGHHYGPEPWCDIPGARPDWLPPYYHNASEEGIGFDRTVTGSNAVSQYCTPVSERFNHIESCPEELLLWFHHVPWDHPMQNRRTLWEEMCYRYDGGVQQVREFQKLWDRMEPYVDSERFRHVQSRLRIQSRDAVWWKDACLLYFQTFSGMPIPYDIERPVHELEELKQIKLDLKHHN
;
A
#
# COMPACT_ATOMS: atom_id res chain seq x y z
N MET A 1 35.61 -53.80 -1.61
CA MET A 1 35.78 -52.50 -0.89
C MET A 1 35.43 -51.30 -1.77
N GLN A 2 35.75 -51.34 -3.05
CA GLN A 2 35.41 -50.22 -4.00
C GLN A 2 33.93 -50.06 -4.27
N MET A 3 33.10 -51.10 -4.24
CA MET A 3 31.64 -51.01 -4.49
C MET A 3 30.86 -50.38 -3.31
N LYS A 4 31.36 -50.47 -2.06
CA LYS A 4 30.74 -49.83 -0.90
C LYS A 4 31.02 -48.33 -0.83
N ILE A 5 32.20 -47.89 -1.33
CA ILE A 5 32.59 -46.47 -1.39
C ILE A 5 31.78 -45.75 -2.49
N LEU A 6 31.50 -46.40 -3.63
CA LEU A 6 30.66 -45.84 -4.70
C LEU A 6 29.22 -45.65 -4.24
N PHE A 7 28.67 -46.58 -3.44
CA PHE A 7 27.32 -46.47 -2.88
C PHE A 7 27.21 -45.38 -1.82
N LEU A 8 28.25 -45.13 -1.01
CA LEU A 8 28.27 -44.04 -0.04
C LEU A 8 28.38 -42.68 -0.71
N ILE A 9 29.14 -42.55 -1.81
CA ILE A 9 29.25 -41.31 -2.58
C ILE A 9 27.95 -40.99 -3.31
N ILE A 10 27.24 -42.00 -3.82
CA ILE A 10 25.93 -41.83 -4.46
C ILE A 10 24.83 -41.44 -3.43
N ILE A 11 24.86 -42.03 -2.21
CA ILE A 11 23.96 -41.69 -1.12
C ILE A 11 24.23 -40.27 -0.59
N PHE A 12 25.50 -39.84 -0.52
CA PHE A 12 25.84 -38.49 -0.10
C PHE A 12 25.47 -37.44 -1.17
N ASN A 13 25.58 -37.75 -2.46
CA ASN A 13 25.11 -36.86 -3.53
C ASN A 13 23.55 -36.84 -3.67
N ILE A 14 22.89 -37.95 -3.39
CA ILE A 14 21.39 -37.98 -3.35
C ILE A 14 20.85 -37.25 -2.12
N ALA A 15 21.57 -37.26 -0.99
CA ALA A 15 21.19 -36.46 0.18
C ALA A 15 21.48 -34.95 0.01
N ALA A 16 22.41 -34.58 -0.88
CA ALA A 16 22.71 -33.18 -1.22
C ALA A 16 21.79 -32.63 -2.35
N ILE A 17 21.14 -33.51 -3.15
CA ILE A 17 20.16 -33.13 -4.18
C ILE A 17 18.75 -32.92 -3.57
N GLY A 18 18.53 -33.32 -2.34
CA GLY A 18 17.27 -33.11 -1.65
C GLY A 18 17.18 -31.71 -1.02
N ARG A 19 16.67 -30.75 -1.79
CA ARG A 19 16.17 -29.39 -1.44
C ARG A 19 16.98 -28.22 -1.97
N LEU A 20 17.13 -28.17 -3.28
CA LEU A 20 17.13 -26.89 -3.97
C LEU A 20 15.76 -26.76 -4.65
N ALA A 21 14.70 -26.64 -3.87
CA ALA A 21 13.51 -25.97 -4.36
C ALA A 21 13.95 -24.53 -4.64
N ALA A 22 13.91 -24.11 -5.90
CA ALA A 22 14.19 -22.73 -6.27
C ALA A 22 13.31 -21.82 -5.43
N GLU A 23 13.85 -20.71 -4.95
CA GLU A 23 13.08 -19.73 -4.20
C GLU A 23 12.20 -18.96 -5.18
N ASP A 24 10.87 -19.10 -5.04
CA ASP A 24 9.87 -18.51 -5.92
C ASP A 24 9.24 -17.21 -5.37
N GLY A 25 9.67 -16.77 -4.19
CA GLY A 25 9.14 -15.60 -3.49
C GLY A 25 7.84 -15.84 -2.72
N SER A 26 7.32 -17.08 -2.69
CA SER A 26 6.06 -17.41 -2.00
C SER A 26 6.11 -17.17 -0.48
N ARG A 27 7.31 -17.23 0.13
CA ARG A 27 7.50 -17.02 1.56
C ARG A 27 7.64 -15.56 1.97
N LEU A 28 7.62 -14.64 1.01
CA LEU A 28 7.73 -13.20 1.24
C LEU A 28 8.99 -12.87 2.08
N TRP A 29 8.87 -11.99 3.07
CA TRP A 29 9.89 -11.66 4.07
C TRP A 29 9.89 -12.60 5.29
N LEU A 30 9.05 -13.64 5.29
CA LEU A 30 8.97 -14.66 6.33
C LEU A 30 9.78 -15.93 5.98
N ARG A 31 10.88 -15.75 5.27
CA ARG A 31 11.72 -16.87 4.79
C ARG A 31 12.47 -17.56 5.90
N PHE A 32 12.85 -16.84 6.97
CA PHE A 32 13.56 -17.38 8.13
C PHE A 32 14.72 -18.30 7.74
N GLN A 33 15.59 -17.82 6.84
CA GLN A 33 16.69 -18.65 6.30
C GLN A 33 17.61 -19.15 7.42
N PRO A 34 18.17 -20.36 7.28
CA PRO A 34 19.20 -20.88 8.19
C PRO A 34 20.33 -19.87 8.37
N GLN A 35 20.75 -19.68 9.60
CA GLN A 35 21.80 -18.74 9.98
C GLN A 35 22.92 -19.47 10.72
N GLU A 36 24.13 -18.92 10.63
CA GLU A 36 25.24 -19.38 11.45
C GLU A 36 24.93 -19.14 12.94
N LYS A 37 25.36 -20.05 13.78
CA LYS A 37 25.06 -20.04 15.22
C LYS A 37 25.55 -18.76 15.91
N GLU A 38 26.63 -18.21 15.43
CA GLU A 38 27.27 -17.00 15.94
C GLU A 38 26.48 -15.73 15.63
N SER A 39 25.65 -15.75 14.59
CA SER A 39 24.77 -14.65 14.19
C SER A 39 23.41 -14.68 14.89
N LEU A 40 23.08 -15.77 15.57
CA LEU A 40 21.83 -15.91 16.30
C LEU A 40 21.96 -15.47 17.77
N PRO A 41 20.91 -14.94 18.40
CA PRO A 41 20.85 -14.75 19.84
C PRO A 41 21.18 -16.04 20.59
N SER A 42 21.88 -15.92 21.72
CA SER A 42 22.27 -17.06 22.56
C SER A 42 21.09 -17.65 23.38
N PHE A 43 19.87 -17.62 22.86
CA PHE A 43 18.72 -18.21 23.54
C PHE A 43 18.89 -19.70 23.72
N THR A 44 18.68 -20.17 24.95
CA THR A 44 18.74 -21.60 25.30
C THR A 44 17.36 -22.16 25.69
N GLN A 45 16.41 -21.30 26.00
CA GLN A 45 15.03 -21.68 26.34
C GLN A 45 14.05 -20.57 25.97
N ILE A 46 12.78 -20.98 25.77
CA ILE A 46 11.66 -20.06 25.56
C ILE A 46 10.57 -20.36 26.58
N ARG A 47 9.97 -19.31 27.15
CA ARG A 47 8.86 -19.41 28.10
C ARG A 47 7.70 -18.53 27.64
N GLY A 48 6.48 -19.00 27.90
CA GLY A 48 5.24 -18.31 27.54
C GLY A 48 4.07 -19.28 27.61
N GLU A 49 2.89 -18.81 27.22
CA GLU A 49 1.71 -19.66 27.12
C GLU A 49 1.76 -20.47 25.81
N ALA A 50 1.71 -21.80 25.89
CA ALA A 50 1.82 -22.69 24.73
C ALA A 50 0.71 -22.47 23.67
N SER A 51 -0.44 -21.95 24.09
CA SER A 51 -1.55 -21.58 23.21
C SER A 51 -1.36 -20.25 22.49
N SER A 52 -0.37 -19.44 22.88
CA SER A 52 -0.10 -18.13 22.25
C SER A 52 0.43 -18.29 20.85
N ILE A 53 -0.23 -17.67 19.88
CA ILE A 53 0.22 -17.62 18.47
C ILE A 53 1.60 -16.96 18.38
N ALA A 54 1.86 -15.92 19.16
CA ALA A 54 3.17 -15.24 19.20
C ALA A 54 4.32 -16.21 19.55
N LEU A 55 4.11 -17.10 20.52
CA LEU A 55 5.10 -18.10 20.90
C LEU A 55 5.27 -19.17 19.82
N GLN A 56 4.17 -19.64 19.22
CA GLN A 56 4.21 -20.62 18.15
C GLN A 56 4.93 -20.09 16.91
N GLU A 57 4.62 -18.86 16.46
CA GLU A 57 5.27 -18.21 15.33
C GLU A 57 6.77 -17.99 15.58
N PHE A 58 7.14 -17.51 16.78
CA PHE A 58 8.55 -17.37 17.14
C PHE A 58 9.28 -18.70 17.11
N GLN A 59 8.70 -19.74 17.70
CA GLN A 59 9.31 -21.08 17.76
C GLN A 59 9.48 -21.69 16.37
N HIS A 60 8.49 -21.53 15.51
CA HIS A 60 8.54 -21.98 14.12
C HIS A 60 9.67 -21.26 13.34
N ALA A 61 9.73 -19.94 13.43
CA ALA A 61 10.78 -19.13 12.81
C ALA A 61 12.17 -19.47 13.34
N TRP A 62 12.31 -19.63 14.65
CA TRP A 62 13.55 -20.00 15.29
C TRP A 62 14.05 -21.37 14.81
N GLN A 63 13.16 -22.36 14.72
CA GLN A 63 13.54 -23.68 14.19
C GLN A 63 14.07 -23.59 12.76
N GLN A 64 13.47 -22.77 11.91
CA GLN A 64 13.95 -22.59 10.54
C GLN A 64 15.35 -21.94 10.49
N MET A 65 15.58 -20.93 11.32
CA MET A 65 16.86 -20.21 11.36
C MET A 65 17.99 -20.99 12.03
N SER A 66 17.69 -21.71 13.13
CA SER A 66 18.71 -22.37 13.97
C SER A 66 18.83 -23.89 13.75
N GLY A 67 17.86 -24.49 13.07
CA GLY A 67 17.76 -25.95 12.94
C GLY A 67 17.28 -26.68 14.19
N SER A 68 16.92 -25.98 15.28
CA SER A 68 16.54 -26.58 16.56
C SER A 68 15.37 -25.87 17.25
N TYR A 69 14.64 -26.58 18.07
CA TYR A 69 13.62 -25.99 18.95
C TYR A 69 14.24 -25.46 20.25
N LEU A 70 13.70 -24.36 20.76
CA LEU A 70 14.03 -23.89 22.10
C LEU A 70 13.19 -24.68 23.13
N PRO A 71 13.80 -25.32 24.14
CA PRO A 71 13.05 -26.02 25.18
C PRO A 71 12.26 -25.04 26.08
N GLY A 72 11.12 -25.46 26.60
CA GLY A 72 10.31 -24.67 27.54
C GLY A 72 10.90 -24.59 28.96
N ASN A 73 11.75 -25.57 29.34
CA ASN A 73 12.40 -25.68 30.65
C ASN A 73 13.91 -25.87 30.44
N GLY A 74 14.68 -24.95 30.92
CA GLY A 74 16.16 -24.97 30.89
C GLY A 74 16.75 -24.72 32.27
N GLY A 75 18.08 -24.67 32.37
CA GLY A 75 18.83 -24.44 33.60
C GLY A 75 18.71 -23.03 34.16
N LYS A 76 19.16 -22.82 35.41
CA LYS A 76 19.07 -21.52 36.09
C LYS A 76 20.06 -20.45 35.57
N ASN A 77 21.02 -20.81 34.71
CA ASN A 77 22.09 -19.93 34.25
C ASN A 77 22.05 -19.81 32.72
N GLU A 78 20.91 -19.49 32.14
CA GLU A 78 20.71 -19.54 30.70
C GLU A 78 20.06 -18.27 30.21
N HIS A 79 20.24 -17.96 28.91
CA HIS A 79 19.57 -16.84 28.24
C HIS A 79 18.14 -17.27 27.88
N THR A 80 17.17 -16.73 28.60
CA THR A 80 15.74 -17.04 28.42
C THR A 80 15.09 -16.02 27.50
N LEU A 81 14.32 -16.49 26.52
CA LEU A 81 13.31 -15.68 25.86
C LEU A 81 11.97 -15.89 26.59
N LEU A 82 11.37 -14.80 27.07
CA LEU A 82 10.05 -14.81 27.72
C LEU A 82 9.05 -14.02 26.85
N ILE A 83 8.02 -14.69 26.34
CA ILE A 83 6.91 -14.05 25.59
C ILE A 83 5.65 -14.18 26.45
N GLY A 84 5.07 -13.03 26.87
CA GLY A 84 3.88 -13.12 27.71
C GLY A 84 3.25 -11.80 28.11
N SER A 85 1.99 -11.88 28.52
CA SER A 85 1.19 -10.73 28.96
C SER A 85 1.33 -10.48 30.47
N LEU A 86 0.64 -9.43 30.97
CA LEU A 86 0.54 -9.15 32.42
C LEU A 86 -0.13 -10.28 33.21
N LYS A 87 -0.74 -11.27 32.59
CA LYS A 87 -1.23 -12.49 33.26
C LYS A 87 -0.06 -13.33 33.79
N ASN A 88 1.08 -13.29 33.13
CA ASN A 88 2.30 -14.02 33.51
C ASN A 88 3.00 -13.34 34.70
N ARG A 89 3.26 -14.10 35.80
CA ARG A 89 3.93 -13.58 36.99
C ARG A 89 5.38 -13.15 36.76
N GLU A 90 6.11 -13.82 35.86
CA GLU A 90 7.49 -13.46 35.50
C GLU A 90 7.52 -12.12 34.78
N VAL A 91 6.62 -11.88 33.80
CA VAL A 91 6.48 -10.61 33.10
C VAL A 91 6.22 -9.45 34.08
N ARG A 92 5.28 -9.62 35.03
CA ARG A 92 5.01 -8.57 36.05
C ARG A 92 6.18 -8.24 36.97
N ARG A 93 7.17 -9.12 37.08
CA ARG A 93 8.39 -8.85 37.85
C ARG A 93 9.44 -8.09 37.03
N LEU A 94 9.40 -8.26 35.73
CA LEU A 94 10.43 -7.75 34.80
C LEU A 94 10.01 -6.42 34.15
N VAL A 95 8.71 -6.22 33.92
CA VAL A 95 8.16 -5.02 33.26
C VAL A 95 7.11 -4.38 34.15
N LYS A 96 7.16 -3.05 34.25
CA LYS A 96 6.17 -2.29 35.04
C LYS A 96 4.82 -2.32 34.33
N SER A 97 3.77 -2.72 35.04
CA SER A 97 2.41 -2.80 34.49
C SER A 97 1.94 -1.49 33.86
N LYS A 98 2.30 -0.34 34.46
CA LYS A 98 1.94 0.99 33.96
C LYS A 98 2.56 1.26 32.57
N GLU A 99 3.83 0.92 32.37
CA GLU A 99 4.51 1.06 31.06
C GLU A 99 3.75 0.32 29.95
N LEU A 100 3.30 -0.92 30.23
CA LEU A 100 2.55 -1.70 29.22
C LEU A 100 1.13 -1.16 29.02
N GLN A 101 0.46 -0.70 30.06
CA GLN A 101 -0.90 -0.15 29.95
C GLN A 101 -0.94 1.14 29.10
N GLU A 102 0.11 1.96 29.17
CA GLU A 102 0.24 3.18 28.37
C GLU A 102 0.40 2.89 26.87
N LEU A 103 0.88 1.70 26.49
CA LEU A 103 1.05 1.27 25.10
C LEU A 103 -0.22 0.63 24.48
N GLY A 104 -1.27 0.39 25.28
CA GLY A 104 -2.50 -0.25 24.80
C GLY A 104 -2.35 -1.75 24.50
N GLU A 105 -3.35 -2.33 23.86
CA GLU A 105 -3.42 -3.79 23.62
C GLU A 105 -2.53 -4.24 22.44
N GLU A 106 -2.24 -3.37 21.50
CA GLU A 106 -1.41 -3.67 20.35
C GLU A 106 0.06 -3.27 20.54
N GLY A 107 0.35 -2.40 21.53
CA GLY A 107 1.71 -2.02 21.87
C GLY A 107 2.45 -3.10 22.65
N TYR A 108 3.79 -3.05 22.61
CA TYR A 108 4.65 -4.03 23.26
C TYR A 108 5.98 -3.44 23.74
N ILE A 109 6.64 -4.19 24.64
CA ILE A 109 8.00 -3.95 25.09
C ILE A 109 8.86 -5.14 24.72
N ILE A 110 10.07 -4.87 24.15
CA ILE A 110 11.13 -5.86 23.99
C ILE A 110 12.32 -5.36 24.83
N ARG A 111 12.67 -6.10 25.87
CA ARG A 111 13.73 -5.68 26.81
C ARG A 111 14.60 -6.83 27.24
N THR A 112 15.92 -6.65 27.19
CA THR A 112 16.88 -7.62 27.72
C THR A 112 17.39 -7.17 29.08
N MET A 113 17.32 -8.06 30.06
CA MET A 113 17.73 -7.83 31.47
C MET A 113 18.67 -8.91 31.95
N GLY A 114 19.52 -8.56 32.91
CA GLY A 114 20.54 -9.46 33.44
C GLY A 114 21.89 -9.30 32.75
N GLN A 115 22.88 -10.12 33.10
CA GLN A 115 24.25 -10.08 32.58
C GLN A 115 24.79 -11.49 32.27
N GLY A 116 25.70 -11.58 31.31
CA GLY A 116 26.32 -12.84 30.91
C GLY A 116 25.31 -13.89 30.51
N ASN A 117 25.45 -15.11 30.98
CA ASN A 117 24.52 -16.21 30.67
C ASN A 117 23.22 -16.16 31.47
N ARG A 118 23.06 -15.23 32.44
CA ARG A 118 21.82 -15.04 33.22
C ARG A 118 21.03 -13.86 32.66
N ARG A 119 20.61 -13.99 31.42
CA ARG A 119 19.82 -12.95 30.74
C ARG A 119 18.42 -13.42 30.45
N THR A 120 17.49 -12.45 30.46
CA THR A 120 16.12 -12.66 29.99
C THR A 120 15.79 -11.56 29.00
N THR A 121 15.49 -11.95 27.76
CA THR A 121 14.85 -11.08 26.78
C THR A 121 13.36 -11.29 26.91
N VAL A 122 12.61 -10.25 27.27
CA VAL A 122 11.16 -10.29 27.41
C VAL A 122 10.49 -9.59 26.24
N VAL A 123 9.49 -10.24 25.65
CA VAL A 123 8.49 -9.65 24.78
C VAL A 123 7.20 -9.60 25.58
N ALA A 124 6.74 -8.39 25.90
CA ALA A 124 5.59 -8.21 26.78
C ALA A 124 4.58 -7.25 26.17
N SER A 125 3.28 -7.54 26.38
CA SER A 125 2.16 -6.68 26.01
C SER A 125 0.99 -6.88 26.98
N THR A 126 0.00 -5.98 26.91
CA THR A 126 -1.29 -6.20 27.61
C THR A 126 -2.20 -7.13 26.81
N GLY A 127 -2.11 -7.12 25.48
CA GLY A 127 -2.93 -7.90 24.54
C GLY A 127 -2.15 -8.97 23.77
N GLU A 128 -2.86 -9.98 23.24
CA GLU A 128 -2.26 -11.03 22.39
C GLU A 128 -1.78 -10.47 21.06
N ALA A 129 -2.44 -9.44 20.50
CA ALA A 129 -2.01 -8.76 19.30
C ALA A 129 -0.62 -8.12 19.47
N GLY A 130 -0.42 -7.35 20.54
CA GLY A 130 0.88 -6.75 20.84
C GLY A 130 1.98 -7.79 21.12
N LEU A 131 1.65 -8.94 21.70
CA LEU A 131 2.61 -10.05 21.83
C LEU A 131 3.04 -10.59 20.47
N LEU A 132 2.10 -10.73 19.54
CA LEU A 132 2.38 -11.22 18.19
C LEU A 132 3.24 -10.22 17.41
N TYR A 133 2.90 -8.93 17.46
CA TYR A 133 3.67 -7.87 16.80
C TYR A 133 5.08 -7.74 17.40
N GLY A 134 5.21 -7.83 18.73
CA GLY A 134 6.51 -7.84 19.42
C GLY A 134 7.37 -9.05 19.08
N ALA A 135 6.76 -10.24 18.96
CA ALA A 135 7.47 -11.45 18.51
C ALA A 135 8.00 -11.31 17.07
N TYR A 136 7.17 -10.81 16.14
CA TYR A 136 7.61 -10.54 14.78
C TYR A 136 8.66 -9.41 14.70
N HIS A 137 8.57 -8.38 15.54
CA HIS A 137 9.63 -7.36 15.62
C HIS A 137 10.95 -7.96 16.08
N LEU A 138 10.96 -8.81 17.12
CA LEU A 138 12.17 -9.50 17.55
C LEU A 138 12.74 -10.40 16.44
N LEU A 139 11.87 -11.13 15.71
CA LEU A 139 12.29 -11.93 14.55
C LEU A 139 12.88 -11.08 13.44
N ARG A 140 12.30 -9.90 13.16
CA ARG A 140 12.83 -8.92 12.19
C ARG A 140 14.23 -8.45 12.60
N LEU A 141 14.45 -8.09 13.87
CA LEU A 141 15.77 -7.71 14.39
C LEU A 141 16.82 -8.84 14.20
N ILE A 142 16.43 -10.08 14.44
CA ILE A 142 17.30 -11.24 14.23
C ILE A 142 17.59 -11.42 12.74
N GLN A 143 16.57 -11.43 11.89
CA GLN A 143 16.73 -11.63 10.45
C GLN A 143 17.56 -10.51 9.79
N THR A 144 17.44 -9.28 10.28
CA THR A 144 18.18 -8.14 9.72
C THR A 144 19.56 -7.94 10.33
N GLY A 145 19.94 -8.74 11.35
CA GLY A 145 21.21 -8.60 12.05
C GLY A 145 21.27 -7.40 12.99
N LYS A 146 20.10 -6.81 13.33
CA LYS A 146 19.97 -5.65 14.24
C LYS A 146 19.71 -6.08 15.70
N TYR A 147 19.66 -7.38 15.98
CA TYR A 147 19.53 -7.87 17.36
C TYR A 147 20.76 -7.46 18.20
N SER A 148 20.54 -7.04 19.43
CA SER A 148 21.59 -6.81 20.42
C SER A 148 21.21 -7.39 21.78
N ASP A 149 22.20 -7.70 22.59
CA ASP A 149 22.01 -8.21 23.95
C ASP A 149 21.57 -7.14 24.97
N THR A 150 21.27 -5.92 24.49
CA THR A 150 20.88 -4.76 25.33
C THR A 150 19.61 -4.09 24.81
N LEU A 151 18.65 -4.88 24.33
CA LEU A 151 17.39 -4.35 23.80
C LEU A 151 16.61 -3.61 24.88
N ASN A 152 16.05 -2.44 24.51
CA ASN A 152 15.11 -1.68 25.29
C ASN A 152 14.18 -0.91 24.35
N ILE A 153 13.17 -1.62 23.84
CA ILE A 153 12.23 -1.14 22.82
C ILE A 153 10.86 -1.05 23.47
N SER A 154 10.14 0.04 23.20
CA SER A 154 8.74 0.22 23.54
C SER A 154 8.05 0.82 22.33
N GLU A 155 7.07 0.13 21.77
CA GLU A 155 6.37 0.55 20.55
C GLU A 155 4.86 0.35 20.66
N GLN A 156 4.15 1.22 19.97
CA GLN A 156 2.71 1.15 19.72
C GLN A 156 2.42 1.67 18.31
N PRO A 157 1.35 1.19 17.66
CA PRO A 157 1.01 1.67 16.33
C PRO A 157 0.57 3.14 16.36
N ARG A 158 0.83 3.86 15.25
CA ARG A 158 0.39 5.26 15.07
C ARG A 158 -1.07 5.36 14.66
N TYR A 159 -1.56 4.39 13.91
CA TYR A 159 -2.97 4.30 13.51
C TYR A 159 -3.65 3.11 14.19
N ASP A 160 -4.91 3.29 14.63
CA ASP A 160 -5.71 2.21 15.24
C ASP A 160 -6.05 1.12 14.21
N ILE A 161 -6.40 1.54 12.99
CA ILE A 161 -6.75 0.65 11.88
C ILE A 161 -5.75 0.80 10.75
N ARG A 162 -5.12 -0.32 10.40
CA ARG A 162 -4.13 -0.44 9.32
C ARG A 162 -4.67 -1.50 8.37
N ILE A 163 -5.33 -1.05 7.28
CA ILE A 163 -6.21 -1.89 6.48
C ILE A 163 -5.73 -2.06 5.05
N LEU A 164 -5.82 -3.29 4.53
CA LEU A 164 -5.71 -3.55 3.10
C LEU A 164 -7.11 -3.57 2.46
N ASN A 165 -7.26 -2.84 1.37
CA ASN A 165 -8.46 -2.85 0.55
C ASN A 165 -8.21 -3.70 -0.69
N HIS A 166 -8.82 -4.87 -0.77
CA HIS A 166 -8.82 -5.69 -1.97
C HIS A 166 -9.87 -5.17 -2.96
N TRP A 167 -9.47 -5.03 -4.22
CA TRP A 167 -10.41 -4.75 -5.31
C TRP A 167 -10.76 -6.05 -6.05
N ASP A 168 -11.05 -7.07 -5.26
CA ASP A 168 -11.31 -8.43 -5.70
C ASP A 168 -12.81 -8.62 -5.96
N ASN A 169 -13.15 -9.18 -7.13
CA ASN A 169 -14.52 -9.47 -7.51
C ASN A 169 -14.93 -10.88 -7.09
N LEU A 170 -16.24 -11.12 -7.01
CA LEU A 170 -16.77 -12.43 -6.58
C LEU A 170 -16.56 -13.54 -7.63
N ASP A 171 -16.27 -13.18 -8.88
CA ASP A 171 -15.90 -14.11 -9.95
C ASP A 171 -14.39 -14.48 -9.94
N GLY A 172 -13.62 -13.95 -8.99
CA GLY A 172 -12.19 -14.20 -8.84
C GLY A 172 -11.29 -13.27 -9.66
N THR A 173 -11.84 -12.35 -10.44
CA THR A 173 -11.04 -11.30 -11.08
C THR A 173 -10.65 -10.23 -10.05
N VAL A 174 -9.59 -9.47 -10.33
CA VAL A 174 -9.13 -8.37 -9.47
C VAL A 174 -9.03 -7.11 -10.31
N GLU A 175 -9.82 -6.10 -9.95
CA GLU A 175 -9.74 -4.80 -10.60
C GLU A 175 -8.42 -4.12 -10.24
N ARG A 176 -7.67 -3.71 -11.26
CA ARG A 176 -6.31 -3.15 -11.08
C ARG A 176 -5.34 -4.08 -10.35
N GLY A 177 -5.61 -5.39 -10.36
CA GLY A 177 -4.72 -6.42 -9.84
C GLY A 177 -3.87 -7.05 -10.94
N TYR A 178 -2.56 -7.19 -10.72
CA TYR A 178 -1.61 -7.65 -11.73
C TYR A 178 -0.80 -8.87 -11.28
N ALA A 179 -1.34 -9.61 -10.29
CA ALA A 179 -0.72 -10.77 -9.66
C ALA A 179 -1.55 -12.06 -9.80
N GLY A 180 -2.28 -12.18 -10.91
CA GLY A 180 -3.20 -13.28 -11.15
C GLY A 180 -4.58 -13.07 -10.51
N HIS A 181 -5.34 -14.15 -10.39
CA HIS A 181 -6.68 -14.11 -9.77
C HIS A 181 -6.63 -13.78 -8.28
N SER A 182 -7.79 -13.40 -7.75
CA SER A 182 -8.02 -13.18 -6.32
C SER A 182 -7.53 -14.33 -5.45
N ILE A 183 -6.92 -14.01 -4.32
CA ILE A 183 -6.61 -15.03 -3.30
C ILE A 183 -7.88 -15.60 -2.65
N TRP A 184 -8.98 -14.84 -2.69
CA TRP A 184 -10.29 -15.26 -2.15
C TRP A 184 -11.00 -16.15 -3.19
N GLN A 185 -10.84 -17.46 -3.08
CA GLN A 185 -11.38 -18.43 -4.02
C GLN A 185 -12.86 -18.74 -3.67
N TRP A 186 -13.73 -17.78 -3.96
CA TRP A 186 -15.15 -17.81 -3.61
C TRP A 186 -15.89 -19.04 -4.13
N ASP A 187 -15.50 -19.53 -5.31
CA ASP A 187 -16.05 -20.72 -5.96
C ASP A 187 -15.70 -22.03 -5.24
N LYS A 188 -14.60 -22.07 -4.50
CA LYS A 188 -14.16 -23.24 -3.73
C LYS A 188 -14.73 -23.27 -2.32
N LEU A 189 -15.15 -22.14 -1.80
CA LEU A 189 -15.75 -22.06 -0.46
C LEU A 189 -17.22 -22.52 -0.50
N PRO A 190 -17.72 -23.27 0.52
CA PRO A 190 -17.04 -23.63 1.78
C PRO A 190 -16.21 -24.92 1.74
N GLY A 191 -16.11 -25.59 0.60
CA GLY A 191 -15.56 -26.95 0.51
C GLY A 191 -14.04 -27.05 0.66
N ASP A 192 -13.28 -26.03 0.23
CA ASP A 192 -11.82 -26.00 0.29
C ASP A 192 -11.33 -24.65 0.81
N ILE A 193 -10.68 -24.67 1.96
CA ILE A 193 -10.11 -23.46 2.59
C ILE A 193 -8.63 -23.40 2.22
N SER A 194 -8.26 -22.43 1.39
CA SER A 194 -6.90 -22.26 0.92
C SER A 194 -5.92 -21.97 2.07
N PRO A 195 -4.79 -22.69 2.19
CA PRO A 195 -3.75 -22.39 3.18
C PRO A 195 -3.14 -20.98 2.97
N ARG A 196 -3.31 -20.38 1.79
CA ARG A 196 -2.85 -18.99 1.54
C ARG A 196 -3.55 -17.97 2.45
N TYR A 197 -4.75 -18.22 2.94
CA TYR A 197 -5.43 -17.30 3.86
C TYR A 197 -4.64 -17.15 5.16
N ARG A 198 -4.14 -18.26 5.69
CA ARG A 198 -3.28 -18.24 6.89
C ARG A 198 -1.92 -17.60 6.61
N GLU A 199 -1.30 -17.89 5.48
CA GLU A 199 -0.02 -17.24 5.09
C GLU A 199 -0.19 -15.73 4.87
N TYR A 200 -1.28 -15.31 4.28
CA TYR A 200 -1.66 -13.90 4.17
C TYR A 200 -1.81 -13.23 5.54
N ALA A 201 -2.49 -13.90 6.47
CA ALA A 201 -2.65 -13.40 7.84
C ALA A 201 -1.30 -13.25 8.56
N ARG A 202 -0.42 -14.24 8.44
CA ARG A 202 0.94 -14.21 8.99
C ARG A 202 1.76 -13.05 8.43
N ALA A 203 1.73 -12.86 7.11
CA ALA A 203 2.44 -11.77 6.44
C ALA A 203 1.96 -10.40 6.94
N ASN A 204 0.64 -10.19 6.99
CA ASN A 204 0.05 -8.94 7.47
C ASN A 204 0.36 -8.67 8.95
N ALA A 205 0.19 -9.65 9.82
CA ALA A 205 0.50 -9.50 11.25
C ALA A 205 1.99 -9.17 11.48
N SER A 206 2.89 -9.72 10.64
CA SER A 206 4.35 -9.49 10.77
C SER A 206 4.77 -8.04 10.51
N ILE A 207 3.92 -7.25 9.83
CA ILE A 207 4.13 -5.83 9.53
C ILE A 207 3.08 -4.93 10.19
N GLY A 208 2.28 -5.48 11.12
CA GLY A 208 1.34 -4.70 11.93
C GLY A 208 0.01 -4.36 11.26
N ILE A 209 -0.34 -4.95 10.11
CA ILE A 209 -1.66 -4.79 9.49
C ILE A 209 -2.68 -5.60 10.32
N ASN A 210 -3.81 -4.97 10.68
CA ASN A 210 -4.82 -5.56 11.56
C ASN A 210 -6.23 -5.63 10.95
N ALA A 211 -6.37 -5.28 9.66
CA ALA A 211 -7.67 -5.26 9.00
C ALA A 211 -7.56 -5.53 7.49
N THR A 212 -8.63 -6.05 6.90
CA THR A 212 -8.74 -6.25 5.45
C THR A 212 -10.18 -6.12 4.97
N VAL A 213 -10.39 -5.42 3.85
CA VAL A 213 -11.62 -5.45 3.06
C VAL A 213 -11.46 -6.53 2.00
N LEU A 214 -12.39 -7.49 1.93
CA LEU A 214 -12.23 -8.68 1.10
C LEU A 214 -12.63 -8.47 -0.37
N ASN A 215 -13.46 -7.49 -0.67
CA ASN A 215 -14.05 -7.34 -1.99
C ASN A 215 -13.92 -5.91 -2.53
N ASN A 216 -14.09 -5.83 -3.86
CA ASN A 216 -13.95 -4.59 -4.63
C ASN A 216 -14.84 -3.46 -4.10
N VAL A 217 -14.34 -2.24 -4.16
CA VAL A 217 -15.10 -1.00 -3.88
C VAL A 217 -16.29 -0.82 -4.84
N ASN A 218 -16.21 -1.37 -6.06
CA ASN A 218 -17.32 -1.52 -7.00
C ASN A 218 -18.17 -2.75 -6.62
N ALA A 219 -18.64 -2.79 -5.38
CA ALA A 219 -19.26 -3.95 -4.79
C ALA A 219 -20.57 -4.35 -5.45
N THR A 220 -20.77 -5.66 -5.60
CA THR A 220 -22.08 -6.21 -5.97
C THR A 220 -22.88 -6.50 -4.70
N PRO A 221 -24.24 -6.34 -4.74
CA PRO A 221 -25.09 -6.63 -3.58
C PRO A 221 -24.97 -8.05 -3.04
N GLU A 222 -24.64 -9.04 -3.90
CA GLU A 222 -24.56 -10.46 -3.59
C GLU A 222 -23.63 -10.79 -2.42
N ILE A 223 -22.60 -9.96 -2.17
CA ILE A 223 -21.68 -10.15 -1.03
C ILE A 223 -22.43 -10.18 0.33
N LEU A 224 -23.60 -9.54 0.41
CA LEU A 224 -24.42 -9.49 1.63
C LEU A 224 -25.47 -10.61 1.72
N THR A 225 -25.49 -11.56 0.80
CA THR A 225 -26.35 -12.75 0.91
C THR A 225 -25.86 -13.71 1.99
N ALA A 226 -26.75 -14.50 2.55
CA ALA A 226 -26.40 -15.48 3.56
C ALA A 226 -25.32 -16.47 3.07
N GLU A 227 -25.35 -16.87 1.80
CA GLU A 227 -24.34 -17.72 1.19
C GLU A 227 -22.94 -17.10 1.28
N TYR A 228 -22.78 -15.86 0.83
CA TYR A 228 -21.48 -15.20 0.85
C TYR A 228 -21.03 -14.85 2.28
N LEU A 229 -21.95 -14.48 3.18
CA LEU A 229 -21.61 -14.20 4.57
C LEU A 229 -21.04 -15.44 5.29
N GLU A 230 -21.55 -16.65 4.99
CA GLU A 230 -20.94 -17.89 5.51
C GLU A 230 -19.53 -18.14 4.91
N LYS A 231 -19.29 -17.82 3.65
CA LYS A 231 -17.94 -17.86 3.04
C LYS A 231 -17.00 -16.84 3.68
N VAL A 232 -17.46 -15.61 3.91
CA VAL A 232 -16.72 -14.56 4.63
C VAL A 232 -16.33 -15.00 6.03
N LYS A 233 -17.24 -15.67 6.76
CA LYS A 233 -16.97 -16.22 8.09
C LYS A 233 -15.81 -17.22 8.08
N LEU A 234 -15.71 -18.08 7.07
CA LEU A 234 -14.60 -19.04 6.96
C LEU A 234 -13.27 -18.32 6.79
N ILE A 235 -13.22 -17.30 5.93
CA ILE A 235 -12.04 -16.46 5.78
C ILE A 235 -11.71 -15.74 7.11
N ALA A 236 -12.71 -15.11 7.75
CA ALA A 236 -12.53 -14.43 9.03
C ALA A 236 -11.96 -15.37 10.12
N ASN A 237 -12.37 -16.63 10.14
CA ASN A 237 -11.85 -17.62 11.08
C ASN A 237 -10.36 -17.93 10.89
N GLU A 238 -9.85 -17.91 9.66
CA GLU A 238 -8.41 -18.06 9.35
C GLU A 238 -7.60 -16.82 9.73
N LEU A 239 -8.18 -15.63 9.62
CA LEU A 239 -7.50 -14.35 9.87
C LEU A 239 -7.51 -13.97 11.36
N ARG A 240 -8.57 -14.30 12.10
CA ARG A 240 -8.79 -13.92 13.50
C ARG A 240 -7.65 -14.30 14.45
N PRO A 241 -7.03 -15.49 14.37
CA PRO A 241 -5.90 -15.85 15.24
C PRO A 241 -4.70 -14.90 15.10
N PHE A 242 -4.60 -14.18 13.98
CA PHE A 242 -3.56 -13.20 13.70
C PHE A 242 -4.03 -11.75 13.94
N HIS A 243 -5.17 -11.58 14.62
CA HIS A 243 -5.77 -10.30 14.98
C HIS A 243 -6.13 -9.40 13.78
N ILE A 244 -6.50 -10.02 12.66
CA ILE A 244 -6.93 -9.30 11.44
C ILE A 244 -8.46 -9.38 11.37
N ARG A 245 -9.10 -8.20 11.39
CA ARG A 245 -10.54 -8.05 11.23
C ARG A 245 -10.94 -7.99 9.76
N VAL A 246 -12.08 -8.57 9.45
CA VAL A 246 -12.68 -8.53 8.12
C VAL A 246 -13.68 -7.39 8.01
N TYR A 247 -13.60 -6.69 6.89
CA TYR A 247 -14.51 -5.65 6.45
C TYR A 247 -15.05 -6.01 5.06
N LEU A 248 -16.18 -5.42 4.66
CA LEU A 248 -16.74 -5.60 3.32
C LEU A 248 -17.01 -4.25 2.66
N SER A 249 -16.72 -4.18 1.37
CA SER A 249 -17.29 -3.13 0.52
C SER A 249 -18.76 -3.47 0.25
N ILE A 250 -19.62 -2.45 0.29
CA ILE A 250 -21.07 -2.64 0.06
C ILE A 250 -21.56 -1.75 -1.09
N ASN A 251 -22.57 -2.26 -1.79
CA ASN A 251 -23.32 -1.46 -2.75
C ASN A 251 -24.46 -0.72 -2.01
N PHE A 252 -24.55 0.59 -2.22
CA PHE A 252 -25.51 1.42 -1.52
C PHE A 252 -26.97 1.05 -1.84
N SER A 253 -27.21 0.46 -3.04
CA SER A 253 -28.55 0.00 -3.44
C SER A 253 -28.91 -1.41 -2.99
N SER A 254 -28.11 -2.05 -2.12
CA SER A 254 -28.36 -3.42 -1.65
C SER A 254 -29.80 -3.65 -1.11
N PRO A 255 -30.45 -2.72 -0.39
CA PRO A 255 -31.84 -2.90 0.04
C PRO A 255 -32.80 -3.12 -1.12
N ALA A 256 -32.71 -2.32 -2.18
CA ALA A 256 -33.54 -2.47 -3.36
C ALA A 256 -33.18 -3.73 -4.16
N ALA A 257 -31.90 -4.03 -4.30
CA ALA A 257 -31.41 -5.16 -5.11
C ALA A 257 -31.69 -6.54 -4.48
N LEU A 258 -31.59 -6.68 -3.16
CA LEU A 258 -31.69 -7.97 -2.47
C LEU A 258 -33.11 -8.28 -1.97
N GLU A 259 -33.88 -7.29 -1.52
CA GLU A 259 -35.22 -7.50 -0.97
C GLU A 259 -36.31 -6.71 -1.71
N GLY A 260 -35.97 -6.03 -2.82
CA GLY A 260 -36.95 -5.38 -3.68
C GLY A 260 -37.61 -4.17 -3.05
N LEU A 261 -36.94 -3.47 -2.12
CA LEU A 261 -37.42 -2.20 -1.61
C LEU A 261 -37.54 -1.20 -2.77
N GLU A 262 -38.52 -0.30 -2.70
CA GLU A 262 -38.82 0.67 -3.76
C GLU A 262 -37.62 1.59 -4.08
N ASN A 263 -36.79 1.88 -3.07
CA ASN A 263 -35.64 2.75 -3.20
C ASN A 263 -34.56 2.40 -2.13
N SER A 264 -33.45 3.14 -2.14
CA SER A 264 -32.40 3.07 -1.13
C SER A 264 -32.13 4.45 -0.49
N ASP A 265 -33.15 5.32 -0.42
CA ASP A 265 -33.06 6.63 0.24
C ASP A 265 -32.65 6.45 1.72
N PRO A 266 -31.51 7.04 2.16
CA PRO A 266 -31.03 6.88 3.53
C PRO A 266 -31.95 7.45 4.60
N LEU A 267 -32.90 8.29 4.24
CA LEU A 267 -33.93 8.81 5.16
C LEU A 267 -35.23 8.00 5.15
N ASN A 268 -35.36 6.99 4.28
CA ASN A 268 -36.50 6.09 4.31
C ASN A 268 -36.41 5.14 5.52
N PRO A 269 -37.42 5.12 6.43
CA PRO A 269 -37.39 4.24 7.61
C PRO A 269 -37.27 2.74 7.29
N GLU A 270 -37.85 2.29 6.15
CA GLU A 270 -37.77 0.87 5.74
C GLU A 270 -36.32 0.51 5.35
N VAL A 271 -35.62 1.40 4.63
CA VAL A 271 -34.20 1.24 4.26
C VAL A 271 -33.31 1.24 5.50
N GLN A 272 -33.55 2.17 6.42
CA GLN A 272 -32.83 2.21 7.70
C GLN A 272 -33.03 0.91 8.52
N GLN A 273 -34.26 0.41 8.55
CA GLN A 273 -34.57 -0.83 9.26
C GLN A 273 -33.93 -2.04 8.58
N TRP A 274 -33.87 -2.05 7.26
CA TRP A 274 -33.20 -3.11 6.50
C TRP A 274 -31.70 -3.19 6.86
N TRP A 275 -31.01 -2.05 6.86
CA TRP A 275 -29.60 -2.01 7.23
C TRP A 275 -29.32 -2.43 8.68
N LYS A 276 -30.21 -2.08 9.62
CA LYS A 276 -30.10 -2.55 11.00
C LYS A 276 -30.23 -4.07 11.10
N LYS A 277 -31.24 -4.65 10.43
CA LYS A 277 -31.41 -6.12 10.39
C LYS A 277 -30.22 -6.81 9.72
N LYS A 278 -29.69 -6.22 8.63
CA LYS A 278 -28.54 -6.78 7.93
C LYS A 278 -27.28 -6.71 8.80
N ALA A 279 -27.06 -5.63 9.53
CA ALA A 279 -25.98 -5.54 10.51
C ALA A 279 -26.11 -6.61 11.59
N ASP A 280 -27.30 -6.76 12.20
CA ASP A 280 -27.54 -7.83 13.18
C ASP A 280 -27.25 -9.22 12.61
N GLU A 281 -27.68 -9.51 11.38
CA GLU A 281 -27.37 -10.78 10.68
C GLU A 281 -25.85 -10.99 10.53
N ILE A 282 -25.12 -9.98 10.04
CA ILE A 282 -23.67 -10.08 9.86
C ILE A 282 -22.96 -10.35 11.17
N TYR A 283 -23.26 -9.61 12.24
CA TYR A 283 -22.60 -9.80 13.54
C TYR A 283 -23.00 -11.10 14.24
N ASN A 284 -24.17 -11.64 13.95
CA ASN A 284 -24.54 -13.00 14.41
C ASN A 284 -23.68 -14.09 13.73
N ILE A 285 -23.26 -13.87 12.48
CA ILE A 285 -22.41 -14.80 11.71
C ILE A 285 -20.94 -14.57 12.00
N ILE A 286 -20.51 -13.29 12.09
CA ILE A 286 -19.11 -12.84 12.25
C ILE A 286 -19.07 -11.83 13.41
N PRO A 287 -18.94 -12.28 14.67
CA PRO A 287 -19.07 -11.40 15.84
C PRO A 287 -18.04 -10.27 15.94
N ASP A 288 -16.88 -10.42 15.29
CA ASP A 288 -15.79 -9.45 15.25
C ASP A 288 -15.70 -8.70 13.92
N PHE A 289 -16.76 -8.70 13.13
CA PHE A 289 -16.83 -7.95 11.88
C PHE A 289 -16.49 -6.47 12.09
N GLY A 290 -15.63 -5.89 11.22
CA GLY A 290 -15.12 -4.53 11.43
C GLY A 290 -16.04 -3.42 10.94
N GLY A 291 -16.76 -3.63 9.85
CA GLY A 291 -17.63 -2.62 9.26
C GLY A 291 -17.60 -2.57 7.73
N PHE A 292 -18.06 -1.46 7.19
CA PHE A 292 -18.25 -1.29 5.75
C PHE A 292 -17.28 -0.28 5.13
N LEU A 293 -16.82 -0.59 3.90
CA LEU A 293 -16.23 0.37 2.98
C LEU A 293 -17.26 0.75 1.92
N VAL A 294 -17.41 2.03 1.61
CA VAL A 294 -18.43 2.53 0.68
C VAL A 294 -17.84 3.45 -0.37
N LYS A 295 -18.07 3.12 -1.64
CA LYS A 295 -17.93 4.00 -2.80
C LYS A 295 -19.34 4.23 -3.35
N ALA A 296 -19.84 5.46 -3.29
CA ALA A 296 -21.20 5.80 -3.66
C ALA A 296 -21.23 6.93 -4.70
N ASN A 297 -22.25 6.99 -5.56
CA ASN A 297 -22.43 8.00 -6.59
C ASN A 297 -21.22 8.20 -7.53
N SER A 298 -20.50 7.15 -7.85
CA SER A 298 -19.32 7.19 -8.70
C SER A 298 -19.33 6.06 -9.71
N GLU A 299 -19.00 6.36 -10.96
CA GLU A 299 -18.88 5.37 -12.06
C GLU A 299 -20.12 4.49 -12.23
N GLY A 300 -21.29 5.09 -12.10
CA GLY A 300 -22.58 4.42 -12.23
C GLY A 300 -23.04 3.66 -10.98
N LEU A 301 -22.28 3.68 -9.89
CA LEU A 301 -22.73 3.13 -8.61
C LEU A 301 -23.76 4.07 -7.97
N PRO A 302 -24.84 3.53 -7.40
CA PRO A 302 -25.86 4.33 -6.72
C PRO A 302 -25.36 4.89 -5.39
N GLY A 303 -25.97 5.99 -4.94
CA GLY A 303 -25.62 6.61 -3.69
C GLY A 303 -26.69 7.59 -3.19
N PRO A 304 -26.43 8.29 -2.08
CA PRO A 304 -27.40 9.20 -1.46
C PRO A 304 -27.81 10.36 -2.38
N GLN A 305 -26.92 10.83 -3.26
CA GLN A 305 -27.23 11.94 -4.17
C GLN A 305 -28.34 11.61 -5.18
N ASP A 306 -28.57 10.34 -5.52
CA ASP A 306 -29.68 9.90 -6.37
C ASP A 306 -31.04 10.21 -5.74
N TYR A 307 -31.08 10.41 -4.43
CA TYR A 307 -32.27 10.75 -3.64
C TYR A 307 -32.25 12.20 -3.13
N GLY A 308 -31.32 13.04 -3.64
CA GLY A 308 -31.16 14.41 -3.16
C GLY A 308 -30.63 14.50 -1.72
N ARG A 309 -29.88 13.48 -1.26
CA ARG A 309 -29.25 13.40 0.06
C ARG A 309 -27.76 13.65 -0.01
N THR A 310 -27.18 14.06 1.10
CA THR A 310 -25.74 14.29 1.26
C THR A 310 -25.00 12.98 1.52
N HIS A 311 -23.68 12.98 1.29
CA HIS A 311 -22.81 11.89 1.70
C HIS A 311 -22.86 11.63 3.21
N ALA A 312 -23.03 12.67 4.03
CA ALA A 312 -23.17 12.52 5.47
C ALA A 312 -24.44 11.78 5.86
N GLU A 313 -25.58 12.08 5.24
CA GLU A 313 -26.83 11.36 5.48
C GLU A 313 -26.70 9.87 5.10
N GLY A 314 -26.08 9.58 3.95
CA GLY A 314 -25.83 8.19 3.53
C GLY A 314 -24.90 7.43 4.46
N ALA A 315 -23.77 8.02 4.82
CA ALA A 315 -22.80 7.42 5.72
C ALA A 315 -23.37 7.22 7.13
N ASN A 316 -24.11 8.20 7.63
CA ASN A 316 -24.70 8.16 8.98
C ASN A 316 -25.77 7.07 9.13
N MET A 317 -26.57 6.81 8.09
CA MET A 317 -27.51 5.69 8.07
C MET A 317 -26.81 4.35 8.34
N LEU A 318 -25.71 4.09 7.62
CA LEU A 318 -24.92 2.86 7.80
C LEU A 318 -24.21 2.84 9.16
N ALA A 319 -23.67 3.98 9.57
CA ALA A 319 -23.01 4.13 10.84
C ALA A 319 -23.94 3.85 12.04
N ASP A 320 -25.16 4.36 11.98
CA ASP A 320 -26.20 4.12 12.99
C ASP A 320 -26.61 2.65 13.03
N ALA A 321 -26.60 1.93 11.89
CA ALA A 321 -26.85 0.48 11.85
C ALA A 321 -25.71 -0.34 12.48
N LEU A 322 -24.46 0.05 12.29
CA LEU A 322 -23.27 -0.65 12.80
C LEU A 322 -22.95 -0.31 14.27
N LYS A 323 -23.33 0.87 14.75
CA LYS A 323 -22.94 1.41 16.07
C LYS A 323 -23.25 0.47 17.24
N PRO A 324 -24.38 -0.25 17.31
CA PRO A 324 -24.68 -1.19 18.42
C PRO A 324 -23.65 -2.30 18.54
N HIS A 325 -22.96 -2.63 17.47
CA HIS A 325 -21.97 -3.70 17.37
C HIS A 325 -20.52 -3.21 17.43
N GLY A 326 -20.29 -1.88 17.48
CA GLY A 326 -18.96 -1.28 17.46
C GLY A 326 -18.32 -1.24 16.07
N GLY A 327 -19.09 -1.43 15.00
CA GLY A 327 -18.59 -1.35 13.62
C GLY A 327 -18.47 0.08 13.12
N ILE A 328 -17.65 0.25 12.08
CA ILE A 328 -17.36 1.55 11.47
C ILE A 328 -17.76 1.61 10.00
N VAL A 329 -17.86 2.81 9.48
CA VAL A 329 -18.04 3.11 8.05
C VAL A 329 -16.81 3.86 7.55
N MET A 330 -16.13 3.31 6.56
CA MET A 330 -15.11 3.96 5.76
C MET A 330 -15.79 4.49 4.50
N TRP A 331 -15.98 5.80 4.41
CA TRP A 331 -16.66 6.44 3.28
C TRP A 331 -15.62 7.11 2.38
N ARG A 332 -15.53 6.66 1.12
CA ARG A 332 -14.53 7.19 0.20
C ARG A 332 -14.93 8.59 -0.31
N ALA A 333 -14.03 9.55 -0.14
CA ALA A 333 -14.08 10.84 -0.84
C ALA A 333 -13.48 10.67 -2.23
N PHE A 334 -14.31 10.63 -3.25
CA PHE A 334 -13.92 10.47 -4.65
C PHE A 334 -14.58 11.54 -5.51
N VAL A 335 -14.27 11.57 -6.80
CA VAL A 335 -14.97 12.43 -7.77
C VAL A 335 -16.28 11.76 -8.15
N TYR A 336 -17.39 12.36 -7.76
CA TYR A 336 -18.71 11.78 -7.99
C TYR A 336 -19.34 12.34 -9.27
N ASN A 337 -20.27 13.25 -9.20
CA ASN A 337 -20.92 13.78 -10.40
C ASN A 337 -20.10 14.92 -11.01
N PRO A 338 -19.65 14.82 -12.27
CA PRO A 338 -18.90 15.89 -12.89
C PRO A 338 -19.79 17.11 -13.09
N THR A 339 -19.38 18.22 -12.51
CA THR A 339 -20.10 19.50 -12.57
C THR A 339 -19.59 20.45 -13.65
N GLY A 340 -18.58 20.01 -14.42
CA GLY A 340 -17.84 20.87 -15.37
C GLY A 340 -16.72 21.69 -14.70
N GLU A 341 -16.52 21.52 -13.38
CA GLU A 341 -15.39 22.09 -12.65
C GLU A 341 -14.11 21.27 -12.85
N ASP A 342 -12.96 21.86 -12.50
CA ASP A 342 -11.71 21.12 -12.43
C ASP A 342 -11.83 19.91 -11.50
N ARG A 343 -11.49 18.73 -12.04
CA ARG A 343 -11.56 17.46 -11.31
C ARG A 343 -10.80 17.50 -9.99
N ALA A 344 -9.67 18.21 -9.92
CA ALA A 344 -8.87 18.34 -8.71
C ALA A 344 -9.61 19.05 -7.55
N ARG A 345 -10.64 19.81 -7.84
CA ARG A 345 -11.43 20.55 -6.85
C ARG A 345 -12.64 19.78 -6.31
N GLN A 346 -13.10 18.78 -7.03
CA GLN A 346 -14.44 18.21 -6.81
C GLN A 346 -14.58 17.54 -5.44
N ALA A 347 -13.66 16.64 -5.07
CA ALA A 347 -13.74 15.96 -3.77
C ALA A 347 -13.74 16.96 -2.60
N TYR A 348 -12.93 18.01 -2.68
CA TYR A 348 -12.90 19.05 -1.66
C TYR A 348 -14.24 19.80 -1.60
N ASN A 349 -14.78 20.23 -2.74
CA ASN A 349 -16.03 20.99 -2.80
C ASN A 349 -17.22 20.17 -2.29
N GLU A 350 -17.22 18.85 -2.47
CA GLU A 350 -18.30 17.97 -1.99
C GLU A 350 -18.20 17.65 -0.50
N PHE A 351 -16.98 17.42 0.02
CA PHE A 351 -16.80 16.91 1.37
C PHE A 351 -16.52 18.00 2.42
N MET A 352 -15.81 19.06 2.06
CA MET A 352 -15.50 20.13 3.02
C MET A 352 -16.75 20.76 3.68
N PRO A 353 -17.86 21.03 2.95
CA PRO A 353 -19.08 21.54 3.55
C PRO A 353 -19.76 20.60 4.56
N LEU A 354 -19.39 19.31 4.55
CA LEU A 354 -19.95 18.28 5.41
C LEU A 354 -19.09 18.01 6.67
N ASP A 355 -18.01 18.76 6.84
CA ASP A 355 -17.13 18.58 8.01
C ASP A 355 -17.92 18.76 9.31
N GLY A 356 -17.81 17.80 10.24
CA GLY A 356 -18.54 17.75 11.50
C GLY A 356 -19.99 17.22 11.40
N GLN A 357 -20.45 16.81 10.21
CA GLN A 357 -21.80 16.25 10.04
C GLN A 357 -21.82 14.71 10.08
N PHE A 358 -20.67 14.06 10.04
CA PHE A 358 -20.54 12.61 10.12
C PHE A 358 -20.55 12.09 11.57
N ARG A 359 -21.06 10.86 11.76
CA ARG A 359 -21.02 10.17 13.07
C ARG A 359 -19.59 9.83 13.48
N ASP A 360 -19.36 9.66 14.79
CA ASP A 360 -18.04 9.33 15.36
C ASP A 360 -17.46 7.99 14.86
N ASN A 361 -18.30 7.09 14.38
CA ASN A 361 -17.88 5.82 13.77
C ASN A 361 -17.85 5.85 12.23
N VAL A 362 -17.82 7.04 11.64
CA VAL A 362 -17.52 7.26 10.22
C VAL A 362 -16.12 7.84 10.09
N ILE A 363 -15.34 7.31 9.16
CA ILE A 363 -14.06 7.89 8.76
C ILE A 363 -14.07 8.10 7.24
N ILE A 364 -13.60 9.26 6.80
CA ILE A 364 -13.55 9.59 5.36
C ILE A 364 -12.23 9.10 4.79
N GLN A 365 -12.30 8.18 3.83
CA GLN A 365 -11.15 7.60 3.15
C GLN A 365 -10.78 8.46 1.94
N VAL A 366 -9.60 9.07 1.99
CA VAL A 366 -9.13 10.08 1.02
C VAL A 366 -7.86 9.60 0.35
N LYS A 367 -7.85 9.59 -0.99
CA LYS A 367 -6.63 9.30 -1.77
C LYS A 367 -5.52 10.30 -1.44
N ASN A 368 -4.28 9.88 -1.60
CA ASN A 368 -3.11 10.72 -1.33
C ASN A 368 -3.15 12.04 -2.13
N GLY A 369 -3.55 12.02 -3.39
CA GLY A 369 -3.70 13.19 -4.25
C GLY A 369 -5.15 13.54 -4.57
N PRO A 370 -5.42 14.73 -5.11
CA PRO A 370 -6.79 15.20 -5.35
C PRO A 370 -7.46 14.59 -6.59
N ILE A 371 -6.69 13.90 -7.48
CA ILE A 371 -7.26 13.30 -8.70
C ILE A 371 -7.38 11.79 -8.57
N ASP A 372 -6.28 11.02 -8.69
CA ASP A 372 -6.39 9.56 -8.73
C ASP A 372 -5.04 8.83 -8.75
N PHE A 373 -4.30 8.71 -7.64
CA PHE A 373 -3.05 7.94 -7.52
C PHE A 373 -2.06 8.14 -8.69
N GLN A 374 -2.00 9.33 -9.25
CA GLN A 374 -1.08 9.63 -10.35
C GLN A 374 0.37 9.37 -9.94
N PRO A 375 1.31 9.17 -10.86
CA PRO A 375 2.71 8.95 -10.53
C PRO A 375 3.28 9.95 -9.54
N ARG A 376 2.91 11.24 -9.64
CA ARG A 376 3.10 12.27 -8.61
C ARG A 376 1.90 13.22 -8.59
N GLU A 377 1.37 13.46 -7.41
CA GLU A 377 0.33 14.46 -7.12
C GLU A 377 0.73 15.30 -5.91
N PRO A 378 0.25 16.54 -5.78
CA PRO A 378 0.26 17.20 -4.48
C PRO A 378 -0.65 16.42 -3.50
N PHE A 379 -0.47 16.58 -2.21
CA PHE A 379 -1.41 15.98 -1.25
C PHE A 379 -2.82 16.54 -1.45
N SER A 380 -3.85 15.71 -1.19
CA SER A 380 -5.24 16.16 -1.26
C SER A 380 -5.51 17.28 -0.25
N PRO A 381 -6.09 18.42 -0.65
CA PRO A 381 -6.35 19.54 0.25
C PRO A 381 -7.37 19.25 1.35
N LEU A 382 -8.11 18.13 1.29
CA LEU A 382 -8.95 17.67 2.39
C LEU A 382 -8.14 17.42 3.66
N PHE A 383 -6.89 16.92 3.52
CA PHE A 383 -6.00 16.75 4.67
C PHE A 383 -5.65 18.12 5.26
N GLY A 384 -6.04 18.31 6.50
CA GLY A 384 -5.89 19.58 7.21
C GLY A 384 -7.04 20.57 7.03
N ALA A 385 -7.89 20.46 5.99
CA ALA A 385 -9.07 21.28 5.82
C ALA A 385 -10.25 20.76 6.67
N MET A 386 -10.60 19.46 6.54
CA MET A 386 -11.60 18.83 7.40
C MET A 386 -10.97 18.54 8.77
N ARG A 387 -11.49 19.19 9.81
CA ARG A 387 -10.90 19.15 11.17
C ARG A 387 -11.81 18.49 12.20
N GLN A 388 -13.10 18.39 11.91
CA GLN A 388 -14.11 17.86 12.82
C GLN A 388 -14.47 16.40 12.50
N THR A 389 -14.11 15.95 11.32
CA THR A 389 -14.36 14.57 10.82
C THR A 389 -13.05 13.84 10.69
N ALA A 390 -12.98 12.59 11.15
CA ALA A 390 -11.81 11.75 10.99
C ALA A 390 -11.53 11.46 9.50
N LEU A 391 -10.28 11.64 9.09
CA LEU A 391 -9.80 11.30 7.76
C LEU A 391 -8.79 10.17 7.83
N MET A 392 -8.81 9.29 6.83
CA MET A 392 -7.80 8.26 6.64
C MET A 392 -7.15 8.36 5.26
N PRO A 393 -5.80 8.34 5.19
CA PRO A 393 -5.12 8.23 3.90
C PRO A 393 -5.44 6.91 3.20
N GLU A 394 -5.69 6.99 1.88
CA GLU A 394 -5.75 5.84 0.99
C GLU A 394 -4.54 5.86 0.06
N LEU A 395 -3.65 4.87 0.21
CA LEU A 395 -2.46 4.68 -0.61
C LEU A 395 -2.71 3.54 -1.61
N GLN A 396 -2.16 3.64 -2.82
CA GLN A 396 -2.27 2.55 -3.78
C GLN A 396 -0.99 1.71 -3.79
N ILE A 397 -1.07 0.47 -3.29
CA ILE A 397 0.05 -0.48 -3.33
C ILE A 397 0.15 -1.10 -4.72
N THR A 398 -0.98 -1.31 -5.39
CA THR A 398 -1.02 -1.70 -6.80
C THR A 398 -0.56 -0.53 -7.67
N GLN A 399 0.23 -0.82 -8.71
CA GLN A 399 0.90 0.18 -9.53
C GLN A 399 0.09 0.48 -10.80
N GLU A 400 -1.19 0.89 -10.65
CA GLU A 400 -2.11 1.12 -11.77
C GLU A 400 -1.53 2.08 -12.83
N TYR A 401 -0.90 3.15 -12.36
CA TYR A 401 -0.32 4.20 -13.22
C TYR A 401 1.20 4.14 -13.30
N LEU A 402 1.83 3.09 -12.77
CA LEU A 402 3.28 2.94 -12.63
C LEU A 402 3.79 1.64 -13.27
N GLY A 403 3.18 1.22 -14.39
CA GLY A 403 3.61 0.08 -15.18
C GLY A 403 3.23 -1.28 -14.61
N PHE A 404 2.20 -1.33 -13.78
CA PHE A 404 1.64 -2.57 -13.21
C PHE A 404 2.73 -3.39 -12.48
N SER A 405 2.66 -4.72 -12.55
CA SER A 405 3.73 -5.60 -12.06
C SER A 405 4.90 -5.78 -13.04
N ASN A 406 4.94 -5.00 -14.12
CA ASN A 406 6.05 -5.04 -15.08
C ASN A 406 7.22 -4.14 -14.69
N HIS A 407 6.96 -3.05 -13.98
CA HIS A 407 7.99 -2.08 -13.61
C HIS A 407 8.38 -2.21 -12.15
N LEU A 408 9.68 -2.05 -11.88
CA LEU A 408 10.22 -1.93 -10.54
C LEU A 408 10.01 -0.49 -10.07
N VAL A 409 9.11 -0.31 -9.10
CA VAL A 409 8.84 0.98 -8.46
C VAL A 409 8.64 0.76 -6.97
N PHE A 410 9.52 1.33 -6.14
CA PHE A 410 9.41 1.28 -4.69
C PHE A 410 8.65 2.49 -4.17
N LEU A 411 7.44 2.27 -3.69
CA LEU A 411 6.48 3.32 -3.37
C LEU A 411 6.68 3.98 -2.01
N ALA A 412 7.53 3.44 -1.13
CA ALA A 412 7.78 4.05 0.17
C ALA A 412 8.30 5.48 0.07
N THR A 413 9.06 5.82 -0.97
CA THR A 413 9.55 7.17 -1.24
C THR A 413 8.41 8.14 -1.56
N GLN A 414 7.47 7.73 -2.42
CA GLN A 414 6.25 8.50 -2.71
C GLN A 414 5.39 8.69 -1.46
N TRP A 415 5.19 7.63 -0.70
CA TRP A 415 4.32 7.70 0.50
C TRP A 415 4.95 8.52 1.62
N LYS A 416 6.28 8.53 1.74
CA LYS A 416 7.00 9.41 2.67
C LYS A 416 6.84 10.87 2.26
N GLU A 417 7.02 11.22 0.97
CA GLU A 417 6.78 12.57 0.45
C GLU A 417 5.36 13.05 0.80
N PHE A 418 4.36 12.19 0.59
CA PHE A 418 2.96 12.49 0.91
C PHE A 418 2.71 12.63 2.42
N LEU A 419 3.10 11.65 3.24
CA LEU A 419 2.82 11.63 4.68
C LEU A 419 3.54 12.77 5.43
N GLU A 420 4.69 13.21 4.93
CA GLU A 420 5.49 14.30 5.49
C GLU A 420 5.13 15.67 4.93
N SER A 421 4.28 15.75 3.88
CA SER A 421 3.82 17.02 3.32
C SER A 421 3.14 17.87 4.39
N ASP A 422 3.64 19.10 4.59
CA ASP A 422 3.10 20.02 5.59
C ASP A 422 1.85 20.72 5.05
N THR A 423 0.73 20.47 5.68
CA THR A 423 -0.55 21.10 5.33
C THR A 423 -0.65 22.52 5.82
N HIS A 424 0.18 22.92 6.78
CA HIS A 424 0.11 24.18 7.50
C HIS A 424 -1.24 24.49 8.17
N CYS A 425 -2.14 23.53 8.26
CA CYS A 425 -3.50 23.73 8.79
C CYS A 425 -3.55 24.19 10.25
N MET A 426 -2.54 23.85 11.04
CA MET A 426 -2.34 24.26 12.44
C MET A 426 -1.00 25.03 12.61
N GLY A 427 -0.44 25.56 11.53
CA GLY A 427 0.88 26.15 11.47
C GLY A 427 1.94 25.19 10.94
N GLU A 428 3.20 25.61 10.97
CA GLU A 428 4.35 24.81 10.51
C GLU A 428 4.45 23.48 11.28
N GLY A 429 4.75 22.40 10.57
CA GLY A 429 4.86 21.04 11.12
C GLY A 429 3.54 20.27 11.17
N SER A 430 2.49 20.76 10.49
CA SER A 430 1.20 20.07 10.34
C SER A 430 1.24 19.04 9.23
N ALA A 431 2.16 18.07 9.30
CA ALA A 431 2.27 17.02 8.30
C ALA A 431 0.97 16.21 8.16
N VAL A 432 0.67 15.72 6.94
CA VAL A 432 -0.51 14.89 6.65
C VAL A 432 -0.64 13.74 7.64
N ALA A 433 0.47 13.04 7.93
CA ALA A 433 0.47 11.95 8.90
C ALA A 433 -0.02 12.40 10.29
N LYS A 434 0.44 13.55 10.78
CA LYS A 434 0.03 14.10 12.09
C LYS A 434 -1.41 14.61 12.11
N CYS A 435 -1.97 14.98 10.96
CA CYS A 435 -3.38 15.35 10.85
C CYS A 435 -4.30 14.13 10.92
N THR A 436 -3.79 12.93 10.63
CA THR A 436 -4.59 11.72 10.48
C THR A 436 -4.34 10.64 11.54
N ASP A 437 -3.21 10.71 12.26
CA ASP A 437 -2.84 9.76 13.32
C ASP A 437 -3.32 10.16 14.74
N GLY A 438 -4.14 11.20 14.83
CA GLY A 438 -4.64 11.71 16.11
C GLY A 438 -3.69 12.67 16.87
N THR A 439 -2.48 12.92 16.34
CA THR A 439 -1.47 13.78 17.00
C THR A 439 -1.91 15.25 17.04
N LEU A 440 -2.36 15.80 15.91
CA LEU A 440 -2.81 17.18 15.79
C LEU A 440 -4.33 17.33 15.89
N LEU A 441 -5.05 16.40 15.29
CA LEU A 441 -6.51 16.36 15.28
C LEU A 441 -6.97 15.11 16.04
N PRO A 442 -7.30 15.24 17.33
CA PRO A 442 -7.64 14.11 18.19
C PRO A 442 -9.05 13.60 17.87
N HIS A 443 -9.13 12.65 16.94
CA HIS A 443 -10.35 11.91 16.61
C HIS A 443 -10.43 10.60 17.39
N PRO A 444 -11.64 10.09 17.68
CA PRO A 444 -11.81 8.81 18.36
C PRO A 444 -11.39 7.61 17.52
N LEU A 445 -11.14 7.81 16.23
CA LEU A 445 -10.81 6.78 15.25
C LEU A 445 -9.71 7.29 14.32
N THR A 446 -8.63 6.52 14.21
CA THR A 446 -7.52 6.78 13.29
C THR A 446 -7.30 5.57 12.39
N ALA A 447 -7.05 5.79 11.10
CA ALA A 447 -6.86 4.70 10.15
C ALA A 447 -5.99 5.10 8.97
N ILE A 448 -5.42 4.08 8.29
CA ILE A 448 -4.73 4.20 7.01
C ILE A 448 -5.06 2.98 6.16
N ALA A 449 -5.36 3.20 4.88
CA ALA A 449 -5.72 2.16 3.92
C ALA A 449 -4.69 2.02 2.81
N GLY A 450 -4.46 0.78 2.36
CA GLY A 450 -3.67 0.47 1.17
C GLY A 450 -4.47 -0.39 0.19
N VAL A 451 -4.54 0.02 -1.08
CA VAL A 451 -5.12 -0.82 -2.14
C VAL A 451 -4.17 -1.97 -2.44
N ALA A 452 -4.62 -3.19 -2.24
CA ALA A 452 -3.77 -4.39 -2.26
C ALA A 452 -3.29 -4.73 -3.67
N ASN A 453 -2.03 -5.17 -3.76
CA ASN A 453 -1.41 -5.70 -4.99
C ASN A 453 -1.23 -7.23 -4.95
N ILE A 454 -2.12 -7.95 -4.28
CA ILE A 454 -1.97 -9.35 -3.89
C ILE A 454 -2.89 -10.23 -4.74
N GLY A 455 -2.35 -11.32 -5.27
CA GLY A 455 -3.10 -12.31 -6.06
C GLY A 455 -2.53 -13.72 -5.93
N LEU A 456 -2.96 -14.63 -6.81
CA LEU A 456 -2.58 -16.05 -6.77
C LEU A 456 -1.21 -16.36 -7.38
N ASP A 457 -0.50 -15.39 -7.97
CA ASP A 457 0.87 -15.61 -8.43
C ASP A 457 1.75 -16.18 -7.30
N ALA A 458 2.74 -17.00 -7.64
CA ALA A 458 3.62 -17.63 -6.64
C ALA A 458 4.26 -16.60 -5.72
N ASN A 459 4.74 -15.48 -6.27
CA ASN A 459 5.34 -14.38 -5.52
C ASN A 459 4.32 -13.38 -4.93
N TRP A 460 3.01 -13.65 -4.99
CA TRP A 460 1.90 -12.85 -4.47
C TRP A 460 1.61 -11.52 -5.17
N CYS A 461 2.59 -10.87 -5.78
CA CYS A 461 2.50 -9.49 -6.24
C CYS A 461 2.85 -9.32 -7.73
N GLY A 462 3.04 -10.42 -8.47
CA GLY A 462 3.39 -10.41 -9.90
C GLY A 462 4.82 -9.95 -10.21
N HIS A 463 5.46 -9.21 -9.29
CA HIS A 463 6.85 -8.78 -9.35
C HIS A 463 7.51 -8.94 -7.98
N HIS A 464 8.73 -9.49 -7.91
CA HIS A 464 9.38 -9.71 -6.60
C HIS A 464 9.56 -8.42 -5.81
N PHE A 465 9.94 -7.31 -6.45
CA PHE A 465 10.06 -6.02 -5.76
C PHE A 465 8.72 -5.38 -5.38
N ALA A 466 7.60 -5.77 -6.00
CA ALA A 466 6.29 -5.29 -5.59
C ALA A 466 5.88 -5.81 -4.20
N GLN A 467 6.48 -6.90 -3.73
CA GLN A 467 6.36 -7.34 -2.33
C GLN A 467 6.88 -6.29 -1.34
N ALA A 468 7.91 -5.52 -1.74
CA ALA A 468 8.46 -4.44 -0.92
C ALA A 468 7.44 -3.34 -0.67
N ASN A 469 6.51 -3.10 -1.60
CA ASN A 469 5.45 -2.11 -1.44
C ASN A 469 4.41 -2.56 -0.41
N TRP A 470 4.02 -3.83 -0.41
CA TRP A 470 3.17 -4.39 0.64
C TRP A 470 3.86 -4.31 2.02
N TYR A 471 5.14 -4.72 2.09
CA TYR A 471 5.94 -4.60 3.31
C TYR A 471 6.02 -3.15 3.80
N ALA A 472 6.33 -2.21 2.91
CA ALA A 472 6.49 -0.80 3.21
C ALA A 472 5.19 -0.16 3.72
N PHE A 473 4.04 -0.52 3.12
CA PHE A 473 2.75 -0.05 3.60
C PHE A 473 2.52 -0.42 5.07
N GLY A 474 2.72 -1.69 5.43
CA GLY A 474 2.56 -2.12 6.83
C GLY A 474 3.51 -1.42 7.78
N ARG A 475 4.79 -1.22 7.38
CA ARG A 475 5.78 -0.51 8.21
C ARG A 475 5.42 0.96 8.44
N LEU A 476 4.99 1.67 7.39
CA LEU A 476 4.55 3.07 7.49
C LEU A 476 3.21 3.22 8.20
N ALA A 477 2.30 2.26 8.04
CA ALA A 477 1.03 2.24 8.76
C ALA A 477 1.23 2.01 10.26
N TRP A 478 2.25 1.23 10.64
CA TRP A 478 2.65 1.05 12.04
C TRP A 478 3.34 2.29 12.59
N ASP A 479 4.36 2.79 11.90
CA ASP A 479 5.11 3.98 12.27
C ASP A 479 5.56 4.75 11.02
N HIS A 480 4.88 5.82 10.70
CA HIS A 480 5.19 6.67 9.55
C HIS A 480 6.51 7.45 9.68
N THR A 481 7.17 7.41 10.84
CA THR A 481 8.47 8.08 11.05
C THR A 481 9.65 7.25 10.54
N VAL A 482 9.46 5.94 10.28
CA VAL A 482 10.48 5.06 9.69
C VAL A 482 10.84 5.56 8.29
N THR A 483 12.12 5.56 7.94
CA THR A 483 12.59 6.03 6.63
C THR A 483 12.39 4.99 5.52
N ALA A 484 12.31 5.45 4.28
CA ALA A 484 12.22 4.55 3.13
C ALA A 484 13.49 3.68 3.00
N GLU A 485 14.66 4.22 3.36
CA GLU A 485 15.93 3.50 3.40
C GLU A 485 15.91 2.33 4.39
N GLU A 486 15.43 2.56 5.60
CA GLU A 486 15.32 1.52 6.62
C GLU A 486 14.38 0.41 6.20
N ILE A 487 13.23 0.77 5.61
CA ILE A 487 12.25 -0.19 5.10
C ILE A 487 12.83 -1.03 3.96
N ALA A 488 13.50 -0.39 3.00
CA ALA A 488 14.15 -1.09 1.88
C ALA A 488 15.23 -2.06 2.39
N GLU A 489 16.09 -1.60 3.31
CA GLU A 489 17.14 -2.41 3.90
C GLU A 489 16.58 -3.62 4.66
N GLU A 490 15.57 -3.43 5.51
CA GLU A 490 14.90 -4.52 6.22
C GLU A 490 14.38 -5.58 5.24
N TRP A 491 13.63 -5.13 4.22
CA TRP A 491 13.04 -6.02 3.24
C TRP A 491 14.08 -6.79 2.42
N ILE A 492 15.13 -6.11 1.92
CA ILE A 492 16.20 -6.75 1.15
C ILE A 492 16.90 -7.84 1.98
N ARG A 493 17.24 -7.54 3.25
CA ARG A 493 17.94 -8.48 4.16
C ARG A 493 17.10 -9.73 4.45
N MET A 494 15.78 -9.59 4.52
CA MET A 494 14.86 -10.71 4.79
C MET A 494 14.50 -11.51 3.55
N THR A 495 14.52 -10.89 2.36
CA THR A 495 14.03 -11.51 1.12
C THR A 495 15.12 -11.96 0.17
N PHE A 496 16.24 -11.29 0.11
CA PHE A 496 17.34 -11.59 -0.83
C PHE A 496 18.65 -11.93 -0.10
N SER A 497 19.41 -10.92 0.29
CA SER A 497 20.76 -11.11 0.82
C SER A 497 21.11 -10.06 1.87
N ARG A 498 22.02 -10.43 2.77
CA ARG A 498 22.64 -9.53 3.78
C ARG A 498 23.99 -9.00 3.35
N GLU A 499 24.56 -9.52 2.25
CA GLU A 499 25.85 -9.13 1.74
C GLU A 499 25.87 -7.65 1.36
N PRO A 500 26.81 -6.84 1.89
CA PRO A 500 26.88 -5.40 1.57
C PRO A 500 26.97 -5.12 0.07
N ALA A 501 27.72 -5.96 -0.67
CA ALA A 501 27.87 -5.85 -2.12
C ALA A 501 26.55 -6.03 -2.92
N PHE A 502 25.55 -6.66 -2.33
CA PHE A 502 24.19 -6.75 -2.85
C PHE A 502 23.29 -5.66 -2.27
N LEU A 503 23.32 -5.51 -0.95
CA LEU A 503 22.38 -4.68 -0.20
C LEU A 503 22.45 -3.20 -0.63
N GLU A 504 23.65 -2.62 -0.66
CA GLU A 504 23.82 -1.18 -0.90
C GLU A 504 23.33 -0.76 -2.30
N PRO A 505 23.79 -1.41 -3.41
CA PRO A 505 23.34 -0.99 -4.74
C PRO A 505 21.85 -1.29 -5.00
N VAL A 506 21.31 -2.39 -4.44
CA VAL A 506 19.88 -2.72 -4.62
C VAL A 506 18.99 -1.77 -3.82
N ARG A 507 19.41 -1.36 -2.62
CA ARG A 507 18.72 -0.33 -1.84
C ARG A 507 18.66 0.98 -2.60
N GLU A 508 19.79 1.44 -3.15
CA GLU A 508 19.85 2.66 -3.96
C GLU A 508 18.93 2.57 -5.19
N MET A 509 18.96 1.44 -5.92
CA MET A 509 18.06 1.18 -7.03
C MET A 509 16.58 1.31 -6.62
N MET A 510 16.19 0.74 -5.48
CA MET A 510 14.81 0.85 -4.96
C MET A 510 14.45 2.31 -4.68
N LEU A 511 15.30 3.04 -3.97
CA LEU A 511 15.04 4.43 -3.59
C LEU A 511 14.90 5.37 -4.79
N LEU A 512 15.66 5.14 -5.85
CA LEU A 512 15.61 5.93 -7.08
C LEU A 512 14.45 5.55 -8.00
N SER A 513 13.82 4.38 -7.80
CA SER A 513 12.94 3.77 -8.80
C SER A 513 11.64 4.55 -9.03
N TRP A 514 11.06 5.16 -8.00
CA TRP A 514 9.86 5.97 -8.16
C TRP A 514 10.13 7.26 -8.94
N GLU A 515 11.15 8.03 -8.58
CA GLU A 515 11.54 9.24 -9.31
C GLU A 515 11.91 8.93 -10.76
N THR A 516 12.57 7.81 -10.98
CA THR A 516 12.88 7.30 -12.32
C THR A 516 11.61 7.06 -13.14
N ALA A 517 10.60 6.41 -12.53
CA ALA A 517 9.31 6.16 -13.17
C ALA A 517 8.58 7.48 -13.51
N VAL A 518 8.53 8.42 -12.58
CA VAL A 518 7.95 9.75 -12.81
C VAL A 518 8.65 10.42 -14.00
N ASN A 519 9.99 10.39 -14.06
CA ASN A 519 10.77 11.06 -15.09
C ASN A 519 10.51 10.50 -16.50
N TYR A 520 10.41 9.17 -16.69
CA TYR A 520 10.11 8.65 -18.02
C TYR A 520 8.62 8.60 -18.36
N MET A 521 7.71 8.79 -17.39
CA MET A 521 6.25 8.78 -17.63
C MET A 521 5.66 10.19 -17.67
N MET A 522 5.71 10.90 -16.55
CA MET A 522 4.97 12.16 -16.32
C MET A 522 5.81 13.14 -15.50
N PRO A 523 6.93 13.65 -16.03
CA PRO A 523 7.79 14.59 -15.31
C PRO A 523 7.13 15.96 -15.13
N LEU A 524 7.67 16.77 -14.21
CA LEU A 524 7.34 18.18 -14.00
C LEU A 524 5.86 18.45 -13.63
N GLY A 525 5.17 17.46 -13.08
CA GLY A 525 3.75 17.59 -12.73
C GLY A 525 2.79 17.24 -13.85
N LEU A 526 3.26 16.73 -14.99
CA LEU A 526 2.38 16.07 -15.95
C LEU A 526 1.64 14.91 -15.29
N HIS A 527 0.39 14.71 -15.68
CA HIS A 527 -0.46 13.68 -15.11
C HIS A 527 -1.55 13.25 -16.09
N HIS A 528 -2.08 12.03 -15.91
CA HIS A 528 -3.21 11.44 -16.65
C HIS A 528 -3.01 11.35 -18.17
N ILE A 529 -1.76 11.11 -18.64
CA ILE A 529 -1.41 11.02 -20.07
C ILE A 529 -1.15 9.58 -20.54
N PHE A 530 -1.75 8.61 -19.87
CA PHE A 530 -1.65 7.19 -20.16
C PHE A 530 -2.79 6.69 -21.07
N ALA A 531 -2.65 5.44 -21.53
CA ALA A 531 -3.57 4.79 -22.44
C ALA A 531 -4.97 4.61 -21.86
N TRP A 532 -5.97 4.84 -22.71
CA TRP A 532 -7.38 4.72 -22.36
C TRP A 532 -7.76 3.33 -21.83
N GLY A 533 -8.53 3.33 -20.76
CA GLY A 533 -9.24 2.16 -20.21
C GLY A 533 -8.37 1.22 -19.38
N HIS A 534 -7.11 0.97 -19.75
CA HIS A 534 -6.21 0.09 -18.99
C HIS A 534 -5.03 0.79 -18.32
N HIS A 535 -4.78 2.05 -18.59
CA HIS A 535 -3.76 2.92 -17.97
C HIS A 535 -2.29 2.46 -18.14
N TYR A 536 -2.01 1.51 -19.01
CA TYR A 536 -0.65 1.04 -19.30
C TYR A 536 -0.08 1.67 -20.56
N GLY A 537 1.07 2.33 -20.44
CA GLY A 537 1.72 3.01 -21.54
C GLY A 537 1.17 4.42 -21.85
N PRO A 538 1.86 5.18 -22.72
CA PRO A 538 1.51 6.56 -23.06
C PRO A 538 0.43 6.64 -24.13
N GLU A 539 -0.53 7.53 -23.97
CA GLU A 539 -1.49 7.95 -24.98
C GLU A 539 -1.83 9.45 -24.85
N PRO A 540 -0.86 10.39 -24.86
CA PRO A 540 -1.15 11.79 -24.63
C PRO A 540 -2.12 12.40 -25.67
N TRP A 541 -2.25 11.77 -26.82
CA TRP A 541 -3.15 12.16 -27.92
C TRP A 541 -4.57 11.59 -27.80
N CYS A 542 -4.87 10.78 -26.76
CA CYS A 542 -6.14 10.07 -26.68
C CYS A 542 -7.29 11.06 -26.55
N ASP A 543 -8.15 11.09 -27.57
CA ASP A 543 -9.38 11.88 -27.62
C ASP A 543 -10.49 11.00 -28.19
N ILE A 544 -11.44 10.61 -27.32
CA ILE A 544 -12.53 9.71 -27.66
C ILE A 544 -13.82 10.50 -27.72
N PRO A 545 -14.47 10.58 -28.90
CA PRO A 545 -15.72 11.29 -29.06
C PRO A 545 -16.80 10.81 -28.09
N GLY A 546 -17.36 11.74 -27.32
CA GLY A 546 -18.43 11.46 -26.33
C GLY A 546 -17.96 10.98 -24.97
N ALA A 547 -16.66 10.77 -24.76
CA ALA A 547 -16.10 10.54 -23.43
C ALA A 547 -16.11 11.84 -22.61
N ARG A 548 -16.14 11.72 -21.29
CA ARG A 548 -15.99 12.87 -20.39
C ARG A 548 -14.62 13.52 -20.61
N PRO A 549 -14.54 14.84 -20.74
CA PRO A 549 -13.24 15.52 -20.93
C PRO A 549 -12.21 15.19 -19.85
N ASP A 550 -12.64 15.12 -18.58
CA ASP A 550 -11.79 14.83 -17.42
C ASP A 550 -11.35 13.37 -17.29
N TRP A 551 -11.67 12.53 -18.28
CA TRP A 551 -11.07 11.19 -18.46
C TRP A 551 -10.01 11.15 -19.54
N LEU A 552 -9.82 12.25 -20.27
CA LEU A 552 -8.96 12.30 -21.46
C LEU A 552 -7.66 13.09 -21.20
N PRO A 553 -6.51 12.60 -21.66
CA PRO A 553 -5.23 13.27 -21.55
C PRO A 553 -5.17 14.76 -21.98
N PRO A 554 -5.79 15.16 -23.10
CA PRO A 554 -5.77 16.58 -23.54
C PRO A 554 -6.33 17.57 -22.52
N TYR A 555 -7.29 17.13 -21.71
CA TYR A 555 -7.84 17.95 -20.62
C TYR A 555 -6.75 18.28 -19.56
N TYR A 556 -5.86 17.34 -19.28
CA TYR A 556 -4.85 17.50 -18.23
C TYR A 556 -3.59 18.21 -18.71
N HIS A 557 -3.03 17.80 -19.87
CA HIS A 557 -1.82 18.43 -20.35
C HIS A 557 -2.08 19.76 -21.03
N ASN A 558 -3.28 20.00 -21.59
CA ASN A 558 -3.69 21.25 -22.22
C ASN A 558 -2.61 21.85 -23.16
N ALA A 559 -1.90 21.00 -23.93
CA ALA A 559 -0.81 21.43 -24.79
C ALA A 559 -1.33 22.23 -26.00
N SER A 560 -0.69 23.34 -26.28
CA SER A 560 -0.93 24.25 -27.41
C SER A 560 0.40 24.83 -27.90
N GLU A 561 0.37 25.65 -28.96
CA GLU A 561 1.56 26.41 -29.40
C GLU A 561 2.08 27.35 -28.30
N GLU A 562 1.22 27.81 -27.41
CA GLU A 562 1.56 28.76 -26.34
C GLU A 562 2.23 28.05 -25.12
N GLY A 563 1.99 26.78 -24.90
CA GLY A 563 2.55 26.08 -23.75
C GLY A 563 1.85 24.76 -23.41
N ILE A 564 2.11 24.27 -22.19
CA ILE A 564 1.61 23.01 -21.66
C ILE A 564 1.33 23.13 -20.16
N GLY A 565 0.42 22.28 -19.63
CA GLY A 565 0.05 22.21 -18.21
C GLY A 565 -1.32 22.80 -17.92
N PHE A 566 -1.82 22.55 -16.73
CA PHE A 566 -3.15 22.98 -16.31
C PHE A 566 -3.05 24.20 -15.37
N ASP A 567 -3.69 25.32 -15.74
CA ASP A 567 -3.76 26.49 -14.86
C ASP A 567 -4.74 26.26 -13.72
N ARG A 568 -4.21 25.90 -12.55
CA ARG A 568 -4.95 25.73 -11.28
C ARG A 568 -4.70 26.88 -10.29
N THR A 569 -4.02 27.94 -10.75
CA THR A 569 -3.78 29.17 -9.98
C THR A 569 -5.07 30.00 -9.88
N VAL A 570 -4.99 31.15 -9.22
CA VAL A 570 -6.10 32.11 -9.14
C VAL A 570 -6.56 32.67 -10.49
N THR A 571 -5.75 32.53 -11.53
CA THR A 571 -6.09 32.95 -12.90
C THR A 571 -6.83 31.87 -13.69
N GLY A 572 -6.72 30.61 -13.25
CA GLY A 572 -7.36 29.45 -13.87
C GLY A 572 -8.51 28.89 -13.04
N SER A 573 -8.44 27.59 -12.73
CA SER A 573 -9.51 26.93 -11.93
C SER A 573 -9.52 27.32 -10.45
N ASN A 574 -8.47 27.97 -9.97
CA ASN A 574 -8.29 28.36 -8.57
C ASN A 574 -8.31 27.19 -7.57
N ALA A 575 -7.80 26.01 -7.96
CA ALA A 575 -7.65 24.88 -7.04
C ALA A 575 -6.68 25.19 -5.89
N VAL A 576 -5.70 26.07 -6.12
CA VAL A 576 -4.75 26.50 -5.08
C VAL A 576 -5.44 27.10 -3.83
N SER A 577 -6.64 27.68 -3.98
CA SER A 577 -7.39 28.24 -2.86
C SER A 577 -7.92 27.19 -1.86
N GLN A 578 -7.86 25.92 -2.20
CA GLN A 578 -8.27 24.82 -1.32
C GLN A 578 -7.18 24.44 -0.30
N TYR A 579 -5.96 24.93 -0.49
CA TYR A 579 -4.84 24.72 0.44
C TYR A 579 -4.72 25.85 1.45
N CYS A 580 -4.22 25.54 2.64
CA CYS A 580 -3.91 26.55 3.65
C CYS A 580 -2.74 27.43 3.19
N THR A 581 -2.73 28.70 3.60
CA THR A 581 -1.55 29.56 3.51
C THR A 581 -0.45 29.04 4.47
N PRO A 582 0.83 28.91 4.10
CA PRO A 582 1.45 29.44 2.87
C PRO A 582 1.48 28.46 1.68
N VAL A 583 0.89 27.25 1.78
CA VAL A 583 0.92 26.26 0.69
C VAL A 583 0.22 26.79 -0.56
N SER A 584 -0.96 27.41 -0.39
CA SER A 584 -1.69 28.03 -1.49
C SER A 584 -0.87 29.09 -2.22
N GLU A 585 -0.14 29.96 -1.48
CA GLU A 585 0.74 30.98 -2.08
C GLU A 585 1.91 30.34 -2.84
N ARG A 586 2.53 29.30 -2.24
CA ARG A 586 3.62 28.56 -2.86
C ARG A 586 3.22 27.94 -4.19
N PHE A 587 2.03 27.37 -4.28
CA PHE A 587 1.54 26.75 -5.52
C PHE A 587 0.99 27.76 -6.54
N ASN A 588 0.53 28.94 -6.07
CA ASN A 588 -0.05 29.96 -6.93
C ASN A 588 0.99 30.73 -7.76
N HIS A 589 2.22 30.82 -7.32
CA HIS A 589 3.26 31.57 -7.99
C HIS A 589 4.28 30.64 -8.63
N ILE A 590 4.53 30.82 -9.93
CA ILE A 590 5.39 29.95 -10.73
C ILE A 590 6.83 29.89 -10.17
N GLU A 591 7.32 31.01 -9.60
CA GLU A 591 8.67 31.10 -9.04
C GLU A 591 8.85 30.31 -7.75
N SER A 592 7.77 30.05 -7.01
CA SER A 592 7.79 29.31 -5.73
C SER A 592 7.20 27.91 -5.84
N CYS A 593 6.51 27.61 -6.94
CA CYS A 593 5.97 26.30 -7.20
C CYS A 593 7.11 25.28 -7.37
N PRO A 594 7.07 24.11 -6.68
CA PRO A 594 8.04 23.05 -6.91
C PRO A 594 8.06 22.63 -8.38
N GLU A 595 9.24 22.48 -8.98
CA GLU A 595 9.35 22.07 -10.39
C GLU A 595 8.65 20.73 -10.65
N GLU A 596 8.65 19.83 -9.67
CA GLU A 596 8.00 18.53 -9.74
C GLU A 596 6.46 18.60 -9.84
N LEU A 597 5.86 19.76 -9.52
CA LEU A 597 4.43 20.04 -9.59
C LEU A 597 4.09 21.20 -10.53
N LEU A 598 5.06 21.69 -11.30
CA LEU A 598 4.91 22.89 -12.11
C LEU A 598 3.73 22.80 -13.08
N LEU A 599 3.69 21.76 -13.89
CA LEU A 599 2.64 21.56 -14.91
C LEU A 599 1.32 21.03 -14.30
N TRP A 600 1.32 20.67 -13.03
CA TRP A 600 0.11 20.39 -12.27
C TRP A 600 -0.67 21.67 -11.99
N PHE A 601 0.03 22.75 -11.62
CA PHE A 601 -0.60 23.99 -11.17
C PHE A 601 -0.57 25.10 -12.20
N HIS A 602 0.35 25.07 -13.18
CA HIS A 602 0.56 26.14 -14.14
C HIS A 602 0.50 25.66 -15.58
N HIS A 603 -0.10 26.50 -16.45
CA HIS A 603 0.10 26.42 -17.89
C HIS A 603 1.33 27.25 -18.25
N VAL A 604 2.37 26.62 -18.78
CA VAL A 604 3.71 27.19 -18.88
C VAL A 604 4.18 27.24 -20.34
N PRO A 605 4.70 28.41 -20.83
CA PRO A 605 5.27 28.50 -22.16
C PRO A 605 6.45 27.55 -22.37
N TRP A 606 6.60 27.03 -23.60
CA TRP A 606 7.64 26.05 -23.92
C TRP A 606 9.06 26.57 -23.73
N ASP A 607 9.28 27.90 -23.89
CA ASP A 607 10.56 28.58 -23.70
C ASP A 607 10.77 29.13 -22.28
N HIS A 608 9.86 28.88 -21.36
CA HIS A 608 10.00 29.34 -19.98
C HIS A 608 11.32 28.86 -19.37
N PRO A 609 12.12 29.77 -18.76
CA PRO A 609 13.40 29.40 -18.17
C PRO A 609 13.22 28.69 -16.85
N MET A 610 13.68 27.43 -16.77
CA MET A 610 13.71 26.63 -15.55
C MET A 610 14.86 27.07 -14.62
N GLN A 611 14.90 26.59 -13.37
CA GLN A 611 15.94 26.94 -12.38
C GLN A 611 17.37 26.66 -12.87
N ASN A 612 17.55 25.60 -13.66
CA ASN A 612 18.84 25.24 -14.28
C ASN A 612 19.15 25.97 -15.57
N ARG A 613 18.34 27.00 -15.94
CA ARG A 613 18.46 27.85 -17.15
C ARG A 613 18.14 27.16 -18.48
N ARG A 614 17.67 25.91 -18.47
CA ARG A 614 17.07 25.28 -19.65
C ARG A 614 15.69 25.87 -19.89
N THR A 615 15.21 25.78 -21.12
CA THR A 615 13.79 26.00 -21.37
C THR A 615 12.96 24.87 -20.81
N LEU A 616 11.66 25.07 -20.55
CA LEU A 616 10.74 24.00 -20.15
C LEU A 616 10.81 22.79 -21.09
N TRP A 617 10.83 23.06 -22.42
CA TRP A 617 10.95 22.01 -23.42
C TRP A 617 12.25 21.20 -23.27
N GLU A 618 13.38 21.87 -23.15
CA GLU A 618 14.66 21.19 -22.93
C GLU A 618 14.65 20.39 -21.64
N GLU A 619 14.18 20.95 -20.53
CA GLU A 619 14.12 20.25 -19.26
C GLU A 619 13.23 19.00 -19.37
N MET A 620 12.07 19.10 -20.02
CA MET A 620 11.19 17.94 -20.28
C MET A 620 11.93 16.85 -21.07
N CYS A 621 12.64 17.23 -22.14
CA CYS A 621 13.44 16.29 -22.93
C CYS A 621 14.50 15.57 -22.08
N TYR A 622 15.22 16.31 -21.23
CA TYR A 622 16.26 15.75 -20.36
C TYR A 622 15.66 14.86 -19.25
N ARG A 623 14.49 15.20 -18.70
CA ARG A 623 13.82 14.36 -17.70
C ARG A 623 13.42 13.02 -18.30
N TYR A 624 12.77 13.02 -19.46
CA TYR A 624 12.39 11.78 -20.16
C TYR A 624 13.61 10.91 -20.50
N ASP A 625 14.65 11.49 -21.07
CA ASP A 625 15.87 10.75 -21.42
C ASP A 625 16.60 10.25 -20.16
N GLY A 626 16.70 11.06 -19.13
CA GLY A 626 17.29 10.70 -17.83
C GLY A 626 16.60 9.50 -17.19
N GLY A 627 15.27 9.46 -17.25
CA GLY A 627 14.49 8.31 -16.79
C GLY A 627 14.80 7.02 -17.56
N VAL A 628 14.91 7.12 -18.89
CA VAL A 628 15.31 5.97 -19.76
C VAL A 628 16.71 5.48 -19.40
N GLN A 629 17.69 6.39 -19.28
CA GLN A 629 19.07 6.01 -18.95
C GLN A 629 19.15 5.37 -17.57
N GLN A 630 18.40 5.88 -16.58
CA GLN A 630 18.40 5.33 -15.23
C GLN A 630 17.85 3.90 -15.19
N VAL A 631 16.79 3.58 -15.95
CA VAL A 631 16.30 2.18 -16.06
C VAL A 631 17.37 1.26 -16.66
N ARG A 632 18.12 1.73 -17.65
CA ARG A 632 19.23 0.96 -18.22
C ARG A 632 20.35 0.73 -17.21
N GLU A 633 20.63 1.70 -16.33
CA GLU A 633 21.58 1.49 -15.22
C GLU A 633 21.04 0.46 -14.22
N PHE A 634 19.73 0.45 -13.93
CA PHE A 634 19.11 -0.61 -13.11
C PHE A 634 19.30 -2.00 -13.72
N GLN A 635 19.15 -2.15 -15.04
CA GLN A 635 19.45 -3.41 -15.73
C GLN A 635 20.90 -3.86 -15.51
N LYS A 636 21.87 -2.96 -15.79
CA LYS A 636 23.29 -3.24 -15.64
C LYS A 636 23.64 -3.56 -14.18
N LEU A 637 23.02 -2.87 -13.23
CA LEU A 637 23.19 -3.14 -11.80
C LEU A 637 22.68 -4.55 -11.48
N TRP A 638 21.44 -4.86 -11.90
CA TRP A 638 20.83 -6.16 -11.61
C TRP A 638 21.62 -7.32 -12.24
N ASP A 639 22.16 -7.16 -13.44
CA ASP A 639 23.01 -8.17 -14.07
C ASP A 639 24.24 -8.52 -13.23
N ARG A 640 24.79 -7.55 -12.48
CA ARG A 640 25.90 -7.80 -11.52
C ARG A 640 25.46 -8.50 -10.24
N MET A 641 24.16 -8.55 -9.97
CA MET A 641 23.60 -9.18 -8.75
C MET A 641 23.38 -10.70 -8.90
N GLU A 642 23.60 -11.27 -10.09
CA GLU A 642 23.42 -12.71 -10.35
C GLU A 642 24.09 -13.63 -9.30
N PRO A 643 25.31 -13.38 -8.81
CA PRO A 643 25.96 -14.25 -7.82
C PRO A 643 25.27 -14.31 -6.45
N TYR A 644 24.37 -13.37 -6.15
CA TYR A 644 23.77 -13.21 -4.82
C TYR A 644 22.31 -13.66 -4.76
N VAL A 645 21.71 -13.99 -5.92
CA VAL A 645 20.27 -14.28 -6.06
C VAL A 645 20.11 -15.65 -6.70
N ASP A 646 19.12 -16.43 -6.24
CA ASP A 646 18.75 -17.66 -6.95
C ASP A 646 18.32 -17.38 -8.39
N SER A 647 18.56 -18.34 -9.26
CA SER A 647 18.44 -18.15 -10.71
C SER A 647 17.00 -17.85 -11.17
N GLU A 648 15.98 -18.30 -10.44
CA GLU A 648 14.58 -18.07 -10.78
C GLU A 648 14.19 -16.62 -10.56
N ARG A 649 14.39 -16.10 -9.35
CA ARG A 649 14.09 -14.70 -9.03
C ARG A 649 15.00 -13.74 -9.81
N PHE A 650 16.27 -14.10 -10.00
CA PHE A 650 17.18 -13.29 -10.82
C PHE A 650 16.65 -13.09 -12.24
N ARG A 651 16.27 -14.17 -12.94
CA ARG A 651 15.76 -14.12 -14.32
C ARG A 651 14.42 -13.40 -14.39
N HIS A 652 13.55 -13.63 -13.41
CA HIS A 652 12.25 -12.94 -13.36
C HIS A 652 12.45 -11.42 -13.30
N VAL A 653 13.21 -10.90 -12.35
CA VAL A 653 13.48 -9.45 -12.22
C VAL A 653 14.21 -8.92 -13.46
N GLN A 654 15.20 -9.66 -14.00
CA GLN A 654 15.90 -9.27 -15.22
C GLN A 654 14.94 -9.10 -16.40
N SER A 655 13.99 -10.03 -16.55
CA SER A 655 12.99 -9.94 -17.63
C SER A 655 12.06 -8.72 -17.46
N ARG A 656 11.67 -8.40 -16.22
CA ARG A 656 10.84 -7.23 -15.91
C ARG A 656 11.58 -5.91 -16.16
N LEU A 657 12.83 -5.80 -15.77
CA LEU A 657 13.66 -4.64 -16.07
C LEU A 657 13.87 -4.42 -17.57
N ARG A 658 13.95 -5.51 -18.38
CA ARG A 658 13.98 -5.40 -19.84
C ARG A 658 12.67 -4.82 -20.39
N ILE A 659 11.52 -5.27 -19.87
CA ILE A 659 10.21 -4.70 -20.22
C ILE A 659 10.17 -3.22 -19.85
N GLN A 660 10.53 -2.86 -18.62
CA GLN A 660 10.55 -1.48 -18.14
C GLN A 660 11.46 -0.59 -18.98
N SER A 661 12.63 -1.07 -19.40
CA SER A 661 13.56 -0.32 -20.25
C SER A 661 12.98 -0.05 -21.66
N ARG A 662 12.29 -1.04 -22.24
CA ARG A 662 11.58 -0.86 -23.51
C ARG A 662 10.44 0.15 -23.35
N ASP A 663 9.67 0.01 -22.30
CA ASP A 663 8.50 0.84 -22.05
C ASP A 663 8.90 2.29 -21.70
N ALA A 664 10.03 2.48 -21.01
CA ALA A 664 10.58 3.82 -20.76
C ALA A 664 10.94 4.56 -22.08
N VAL A 665 11.51 3.85 -23.06
CA VAL A 665 11.75 4.40 -24.41
C VAL A 665 10.43 4.73 -25.10
N TRP A 666 9.45 3.83 -25.03
CA TRP A 666 8.11 4.06 -25.58
C TRP A 666 7.46 5.32 -24.99
N TRP A 667 7.49 5.49 -23.69
CA TRP A 667 6.99 6.68 -23.00
C TRP A 667 7.70 7.96 -23.49
N LYS A 668 9.03 7.95 -23.48
CA LYS A 668 9.84 9.09 -23.94
C LYS A 668 9.48 9.48 -25.39
N ASP A 669 9.52 8.52 -26.28
CA ASP A 669 9.31 8.79 -27.71
C ASP A 669 7.88 9.28 -27.97
N ALA A 670 6.87 8.66 -27.36
CA ALA A 670 5.48 9.03 -27.51
C ALA A 670 5.21 10.47 -27.05
N CYS A 671 5.68 10.80 -25.85
CA CYS A 671 5.44 12.12 -25.28
C CYS A 671 6.25 13.22 -26.00
N LEU A 672 7.54 12.99 -26.24
CA LEU A 672 8.38 14.01 -26.90
C LEU A 672 7.93 14.26 -28.34
N LEU A 673 7.64 13.22 -29.12
CA LEU A 673 7.18 13.39 -30.50
C LEU A 673 5.81 14.07 -30.57
N TYR A 674 4.91 13.73 -29.65
CA TYR A 674 3.59 14.37 -29.60
C TYR A 674 3.67 15.84 -29.17
N PHE A 675 4.35 16.16 -28.08
CA PHE A 675 4.46 17.53 -27.60
C PHE A 675 5.31 18.40 -28.50
N GLN A 676 6.25 17.84 -29.25
CA GLN A 676 7.00 18.56 -30.26
C GLN A 676 6.11 19.13 -31.37
N THR A 677 4.98 18.51 -31.68
CA THR A 677 4.01 19.05 -32.67
C THR A 677 3.41 20.38 -32.23
N PHE A 678 3.42 20.69 -30.94
CA PHE A 678 2.96 21.96 -30.38
C PHE A 678 4.11 22.93 -30.16
N SER A 679 5.19 22.48 -29.54
CA SER A 679 6.34 23.37 -29.22
C SER A 679 7.08 23.88 -30.46
N GLY A 680 7.12 23.07 -31.52
CA GLY A 680 7.92 23.35 -32.70
C GLY A 680 9.45 23.41 -32.46
N MET A 681 9.89 23.12 -31.22
CA MET A 681 11.28 23.21 -30.79
C MET A 681 12.03 21.90 -31.05
N PRO A 682 13.33 21.96 -31.39
CA PRO A 682 14.12 20.76 -31.61
C PRO A 682 14.37 20.01 -30.29
N ILE A 683 14.36 18.68 -30.34
CA ILE A 683 14.86 17.84 -29.24
C ILE A 683 16.39 18.08 -29.14
N PRO A 684 16.97 18.31 -27.95
CA PRO A 684 18.39 18.48 -27.74
C PRO A 684 19.21 17.37 -28.39
N TYR A 685 20.30 17.71 -29.13
CA TYR A 685 20.99 16.72 -29.95
C TYR A 685 21.89 15.77 -29.17
N ASP A 686 22.19 16.08 -27.92
CA ASP A 686 23.06 15.33 -27.01
C ASP A 686 22.31 14.25 -26.20
N ILE A 687 20.99 14.17 -26.33
CA ILE A 687 20.18 13.05 -25.79
C ILE A 687 19.85 12.06 -26.90
N GLU A 688 19.41 10.86 -26.48
CA GLU A 688 19.00 9.80 -27.41
C GLU A 688 17.82 10.24 -28.27
N ARG A 689 17.96 10.08 -29.60
CA ARG A 689 16.88 10.40 -30.54
C ARG A 689 15.73 9.40 -30.39
N PRO A 690 14.48 9.84 -30.61
CA PRO A 690 13.36 8.92 -30.75
C PRO A 690 13.66 7.85 -31.83
N VAL A 691 13.36 6.61 -31.51
CA VAL A 691 13.53 5.46 -32.44
C VAL A 691 12.23 5.06 -33.13
N HIS A 692 11.13 5.66 -32.72
CA HIS A 692 9.79 5.44 -33.27
C HIS A 692 9.32 6.67 -34.05
N GLU A 693 8.36 6.45 -34.94
CA GLU A 693 7.59 7.52 -35.56
C GLU A 693 6.27 7.73 -34.81
N LEU A 694 5.80 8.99 -34.67
CA LEU A 694 4.60 9.32 -33.91
C LEU A 694 3.37 8.53 -34.41
N GLU A 695 3.20 8.43 -35.73
CA GLU A 695 2.04 7.74 -36.29
C GLU A 695 2.07 6.22 -36.06
N GLU A 696 3.24 5.62 -35.92
CA GLU A 696 3.39 4.21 -35.51
C GLU A 696 2.99 4.03 -34.06
N LEU A 697 3.42 4.93 -33.17
CA LEU A 697 3.08 4.91 -31.74
C LEU A 697 1.57 5.03 -31.51
N LYS A 698 0.88 5.87 -32.29
CA LYS A 698 -0.59 6.00 -32.24
C LYS A 698 -1.35 4.73 -32.63
N GLN A 699 -0.71 3.80 -33.37
CA GLN A 699 -1.31 2.51 -33.76
C GLN A 699 -1.13 1.43 -32.68
N ILE A 700 -0.30 1.63 -31.67
CA ILE A 700 -0.13 0.66 -30.60
C ILE A 700 -1.43 0.59 -29.77
N LYS A 701 -2.07 -0.57 -29.83
CA LYS A 701 -3.25 -0.88 -29.02
C LYS A 701 -3.00 -2.18 -28.27
N LEU A 702 -3.07 -2.12 -26.95
CA LEU A 702 -2.92 -3.30 -26.10
C LEU A 702 -4.30 -3.80 -25.68
N ASP A 703 -4.53 -5.11 -25.81
CA ASP A 703 -5.72 -5.75 -25.24
C ASP A 703 -5.37 -6.28 -23.85
N LEU A 704 -5.65 -5.49 -22.83
CA LEU A 704 -5.41 -5.82 -21.43
C LEU A 704 -6.71 -6.06 -20.65
N LYS A 705 -7.84 -6.31 -21.37
CA LYS A 705 -9.16 -6.52 -20.76
C LYS A 705 -9.23 -7.67 -19.76
N HIS A 706 -8.34 -8.64 -19.89
CA HIS A 706 -8.27 -9.80 -19.00
C HIS A 706 -7.42 -9.56 -17.74
N HIS A 707 -6.83 -8.39 -17.59
CA HIS A 707 -6.07 -7.97 -16.41
C HIS A 707 -6.81 -6.96 -15.53
N ASN A 708 -8.08 -6.68 -15.86
CA ASN A 708 -8.96 -5.81 -15.08
C ASN A 708 -9.89 -6.64 -14.20
#